data_e712abeee9199c764bfdd2fb38505541
#
_entry.id   e712abeee9199c764bfdd2fb38505541
#
_cell.length_a   1.000
_cell.length_b   1.000
_cell.length_c   1.000
_cell.angle_alpha   90.00
_cell.angle_beta   90.00
_cell.angle_gamma   90.00
#
_symmetry.space_group_name_H-M   'P 1'
#
loop_
_entity.id
_entity.type
_entity.pdbx_description
1 polymer ?
#
loop_
_entity_poly.entity_id
_entity_poly.type
_entity_poly.pdbx_seq_one_letter_code
_entity_poly.pdbx_strand_id
1 'polypeptide(L)'
;MNIRHAALALALTLALGASGAEIDKIETTTTTGEAVSDGLVRSNMKLRAGSAFDPEVLSEDIRRLYATNQFADILAKFEPTTEGHGKLVLILTLKPRIESITFQGNAELKTSKLEDKLTQQTAVPVDDAKMAADKASLKELYDKKGFYNARITVQVLPGTKPGLVRVVYAIDERQSVKVDEVVFHGNSVFTQDELYDMMQTQPSFWRYLFGTGFLNETLFDRDREKIVSTYKGRGFFDFKINRVERRMDGKFVALHIFVEEGLAYKLGKVSVSGVTAYPQAQIDNLIAPRTGLSYSETLQKQDVDRITAIYSTDGYLDLRINPVLKTDPKTRVVDVEYKVYEGKPSTIRDVNIIGNVSTNENVIRRELALHPGDKSSQVMIDKSKSRLQAMGYFDDVEIIPVDTDVEDKRDLQVKVKEGQTGRLMLGAGFSSADSVVGTIGFSQSNFDIANGWPYIGAGERFRANAEIGTERQSFNIGWTDPWFNGEPMAFGVDLFYNQRYYTDWEYQTFGTEVSLTKRLDNLQPWTLRSALRTEYVTVSPDNDASLRLKEEETDEFVNAPTFTLARDTRNSLVRPTDGENFSISAELQSAAWASANNLYKLSIKDALYFPVGDESVFKLSGQADTAEGLFGDDVPIYERYFGGGIGRIRGFRERRVGSQIGGTIDENKAPLGGQSFAVATAEFDSPIGGPFYWAVFTDIGNVWGNSWEFKPDDINVTVGPGLRMNLPLGLIQLDYGIPMIKADGQDGAGRLHFSLGYQF
;
A
#
# COMPACT_ATOMS: atom_id res chain seq x y z
N MET A 1 -32.14 -4.44 -32.92
CA MET A 1 -31.95 -5.75 -33.58
C MET A 1 -31.71 -5.46 -35.04
N ASN A 2 -30.45 -5.44 -35.45
CA ASN A 2 -29.97 -4.60 -36.53
C ASN A 2 -29.62 -5.36 -37.82
N ILE A 3 -29.81 -4.68 -38.90
CA ILE A 3 -29.50 -5.04 -40.31
C ILE A 3 -28.15 -5.79 -40.52
N ARG A 4 -27.22 -5.68 -39.57
CA ARG A 4 -25.92 -6.39 -39.58
C ARG A 4 -26.02 -7.91 -39.41
N HIS A 5 -27.02 -8.42 -38.68
CA HIS A 5 -27.23 -9.87 -38.51
C HIS A 5 -27.88 -10.51 -39.75
N ALA A 6 -28.60 -9.75 -40.52
CA ALA A 6 -29.21 -10.23 -41.76
C ALA A 6 -28.18 -10.37 -42.89
N ALA A 7 -27.15 -9.50 -42.93
CA ALA A 7 -26.07 -9.61 -43.93
C ALA A 7 -25.15 -10.80 -43.66
N LEU A 8 -24.91 -11.15 -42.40
CA LEU A 8 -24.13 -12.35 -42.02
C LEU A 8 -24.90 -13.63 -42.37
N ALA A 9 -26.22 -13.64 -42.19
CA ALA A 9 -27.09 -14.77 -42.54
C ALA A 9 -27.19 -14.97 -44.04
N LEU A 10 -27.14 -13.90 -44.85
CA LEU A 10 -27.24 -14.01 -46.33
C LEU A 10 -25.92 -14.46 -46.97
N ALA A 11 -24.78 -14.08 -46.40
CA ALA A 11 -23.46 -14.59 -46.83
C ALA A 11 -23.24 -16.06 -46.45
N LEU A 12 -23.82 -16.52 -45.36
CA LEU A 12 -23.75 -17.92 -44.90
C LEU A 12 -24.63 -18.84 -45.73
N THR A 13 -25.77 -18.35 -46.30
CA THR A 13 -26.67 -19.15 -47.11
C THR A 13 -26.12 -19.51 -48.50
N LEU A 14 -25.22 -18.70 -49.05
CA LEU A 14 -24.50 -19.05 -50.30
C LEU A 14 -23.29 -19.98 -50.05
N ALA A 15 -22.81 -20.10 -48.85
CA ALA A 15 -21.68 -20.94 -48.45
C ALA A 15 -22.09 -22.40 -48.14
N LEU A 16 -23.36 -22.64 -47.78
CA LEU A 16 -23.87 -23.97 -47.44
C LEU A 16 -23.89 -24.97 -48.64
N GLY A 17 -23.82 -24.47 -49.87
CA GLY A 17 -23.69 -25.31 -51.07
C GLY A 17 -22.25 -25.69 -51.45
N ALA A 18 -21.25 -25.13 -50.80
CA ALA A 18 -19.83 -25.31 -51.14
C ALA A 18 -19.04 -26.07 -50.04
N SER A 19 -19.71 -26.59 -49.02
CA SER A 19 -19.04 -27.36 -47.95
C SER A 19 -18.35 -28.60 -48.53
N GLY A 20 -17.05 -28.74 -48.26
CA GLY A 20 -16.22 -29.84 -48.77
C GLY A 20 -15.50 -29.56 -50.08
N ALA A 21 -15.76 -28.45 -50.79
CA ALA A 21 -15.00 -28.05 -51.96
C ALA A 21 -13.56 -27.65 -51.59
N GLU A 22 -12.58 -28.00 -52.44
CA GLU A 22 -11.18 -27.64 -52.19
C GLU A 22 -10.92 -26.16 -52.48
N ILE A 23 -10.19 -25.49 -51.62
CA ILE A 23 -9.80 -24.08 -51.74
C ILE A 23 -8.57 -23.98 -52.64
N ASP A 24 -8.72 -23.57 -53.89
CA ASP A 24 -7.58 -23.38 -54.81
C ASP A 24 -6.67 -22.23 -54.34
N LYS A 25 -7.29 -21.14 -53.93
CA LYS A 25 -6.59 -19.92 -53.56
C LYS A 25 -7.37 -19.09 -52.51
N ILE A 26 -6.68 -18.47 -51.60
CA ILE A 26 -7.24 -17.44 -50.74
C ILE A 26 -6.75 -16.08 -51.24
N GLU A 27 -7.66 -15.23 -51.67
CA GLU A 27 -7.38 -13.87 -52.09
C GLU A 27 -7.89 -12.86 -51.06
N THR A 28 -7.06 -11.87 -50.77
CA THR A 28 -7.43 -10.77 -49.88
C THR A 28 -7.51 -9.47 -50.66
N THR A 29 -8.60 -8.77 -50.58
CA THR A 29 -8.80 -7.44 -51.13
C THR A 29 -9.25 -6.49 -50.08
N THR A 30 -8.91 -5.19 -50.18
CA THR A 30 -9.38 -4.17 -49.25
C THR A 30 -10.35 -3.23 -49.94
N THR A 31 -11.35 -2.72 -49.22
CA THR A 31 -12.29 -1.74 -49.74
C THR A 31 -11.68 -0.42 -50.08
N THR A 32 -10.54 -0.09 -49.48
CA THR A 32 -9.80 1.19 -49.63
C THR A 32 -8.64 1.08 -50.61
N GLY A 33 -8.27 -0.09 -51.08
CA GLY A 33 -7.08 -0.32 -51.91
C GLY A 33 -5.76 -0.31 -51.15
N GLU A 34 -5.77 -0.12 -49.84
CA GLU A 34 -4.59 -0.24 -49.00
C GLU A 34 -4.12 -1.69 -48.87
N ALA A 35 -2.81 -1.91 -48.89
CA ALA A 35 -2.24 -3.25 -48.75
C ALA A 35 -2.36 -3.75 -47.30
N VAL A 36 -2.97 -4.91 -47.11
CA VAL A 36 -2.95 -5.66 -45.85
C VAL A 36 -1.82 -6.68 -45.91
N SER A 37 -1.10 -6.83 -44.80
CA SER A 37 -0.07 -7.87 -44.71
C SER A 37 -0.68 -9.26 -44.86
N ASP A 38 -0.31 -9.95 -45.91
CA ASP A 38 -0.67 -11.36 -46.12
C ASP A 38 -0.29 -12.25 -44.92
N GLY A 39 0.84 -11.93 -44.31
CA GLY A 39 1.29 -12.62 -43.08
C GLY A 39 0.31 -12.48 -41.94
N LEU A 40 -0.27 -11.28 -41.71
CA LEU A 40 -1.27 -11.04 -40.67
C LEU A 40 -2.54 -11.89 -40.91
N VAL A 41 -3.04 -11.90 -42.14
CA VAL A 41 -4.23 -12.67 -42.48
C VAL A 41 -3.96 -14.16 -42.34
N ARG A 42 -2.88 -14.66 -42.94
CA ARG A 42 -2.53 -16.08 -42.94
C ARG A 42 -2.24 -16.63 -41.53
N SER A 43 -1.60 -15.86 -40.65
CA SER A 43 -1.30 -16.31 -39.27
C SER A 43 -2.57 -16.47 -38.44
N ASN A 44 -3.62 -15.71 -38.73
CA ASN A 44 -4.89 -15.75 -38.01
C ASN A 44 -5.99 -16.64 -38.65
N MET A 45 -5.67 -17.36 -39.70
CA MET A 45 -6.58 -18.29 -40.35
C MET A 45 -6.10 -19.73 -40.23
N LYS A 46 -7.00 -20.67 -40.03
CA LYS A 46 -6.79 -22.12 -40.13
C LYS A 46 -6.95 -22.62 -41.55
N LEU A 47 -7.92 -22.07 -42.31
CA LEU A 47 -8.12 -22.41 -43.71
C LEU A 47 -6.88 -22.05 -44.53
N ARG A 48 -6.51 -22.96 -45.45
CA ARG A 48 -5.35 -22.81 -46.34
C ARG A 48 -5.77 -23.19 -47.78
N ALA A 49 -5.01 -22.73 -48.79
CA ALA A 49 -5.10 -23.28 -50.11
C ALA A 49 -4.75 -24.79 -50.09
N GLY A 50 -5.51 -25.61 -50.75
CA GLY A 50 -5.44 -27.07 -50.74
C GLY A 50 -6.27 -27.73 -49.61
N SER A 51 -6.94 -26.97 -48.73
CA SER A 51 -7.84 -27.53 -47.71
C SER A 51 -9.30 -27.54 -48.20
N ALA A 52 -10.10 -28.47 -47.66
CA ALA A 52 -11.53 -28.44 -47.87
C ALA A 52 -12.17 -27.22 -47.23
N PHE A 53 -13.08 -26.57 -47.88
CA PHE A 53 -13.83 -25.42 -47.36
C PHE A 53 -14.82 -25.88 -46.28
N ASP A 54 -14.66 -25.31 -45.08
CA ASP A 54 -15.51 -25.53 -43.93
C ASP A 54 -16.04 -24.18 -43.40
N PRO A 55 -17.37 -23.94 -43.44
CA PRO A 55 -17.97 -22.70 -42.95
C PRO A 55 -17.78 -22.44 -41.45
N GLU A 56 -17.67 -23.49 -40.63
CA GLU A 56 -17.46 -23.33 -39.20
C GLU A 56 -16.03 -22.85 -38.92
N VAL A 57 -15.03 -23.45 -39.58
CA VAL A 57 -13.63 -23.02 -39.51
C VAL A 57 -13.47 -21.60 -40.05
N LEU A 58 -14.17 -21.24 -41.15
CA LEU A 58 -14.19 -19.88 -41.68
C LEU A 58 -14.74 -18.89 -40.63
N SER A 59 -15.82 -19.25 -39.94
CA SER A 59 -16.42 -18.40 -38.91
C SER A 59 -15.44 -18.17 -37.72
N GLU A 60 -14.69 -19.20 -37.32
CA GLU A 60 -13.62 -19.06 -36.32
C GLU A 60 -12.48 -18.19 -36.83
N ASP A 61 -12.07 -18.34 -38.07
CA ASP A 61 -11.03 -17.55 -38.72
C ASP A 61 -11.41 -16.06 -38.76
N ILE A 62 -12.66 -15.76 -39.14
CA ILE A 62 -13.19 -14.39 -39.12
C ILE A 62 -13.18 -13.82 -37.69
N ARG A 63 -13.58 -14.60 -36.69
CA ARG A 63 -13.50 -14.14 -35.26
C ARG A 63 -12.07 -13.82 -34.83
N ARG A 64 -11.10 -14.67 -35.24
CA ARG A 64 -9.67 -14.40 -34.94
C ARG A 64 -9.16 -13.16 -35.65
N LEU A 65 -9.55 -12.93 -36.88
CA LEU A 65 -9.21 -11.71 -37.61
C LEU A 65 -9.82 -10.47 -36.96
N TYR A 66 -11.08 -10.50 -36.52
CA TYR A 66 -11.68 -9.40 -35.74
C TYR A 66 -10.97 -9.16 -34.40
N ALA A 67 -10.49 -10.23 -33.75
CA ALA A 67 -9.76 -10.13 -32.49
C ALA A 67 -8.41 -9.36 -32.62
N THR A 68 -7.85 -9.26 -33.85
CA THR A 68 -6.68 -8.42 -34.13
C THR A 68 -6.95 -6.93 -34.03
N ASN A 69 -8.21 -6.53 -33.96
CA ASN A 69 -8.68 -5.12 -33.90
C ASN A 69 -8.30 -4.28 -35.14
N GLN A 70 -7.82 -4.89 -36.21
CA GLN A 70 -7.39 -4.17 -37.43
C GLN A 70 -8.55 -3.89 -38.40
N PHE A 71 -9.62 -4.68 -38.35
CA PHE A 71 -10.69 -4.70 -39.35
C PHE A 71 -11.99 -4.12 -38.77
N ALA A 72 -12.63 -3.23 -39.54
CA ALA A 72 -13.96 -2.72 -39.27
C ALA A 72 -15.04 -3.66 -39.79
N ASP A 73 -14.78 -4.31 -40.94
CA ASP A 73 -15.67 -5.31 -41.52
C ASP A 73 -14.86 -6.34 -42.29
N ILE A 74 -15.35 -7.58 -42.31
CA ILE A 74 -14.75 -8.71 -43.04
C ILE A 74 -15.88 -9.44 -43.75
N LEU A 75 -15.89 -9.35 -45.08
CA LEU A 75 -16.80 -10.10 -45.93
C LEU A 75 -16.04 -11.22 -46.62
N ALA A 76 -16.46 -12.45 -46.40
CA ALA A 76 -15.91 -13.64 -47.07
C ALA A 76 -16.88 -14.16 -48.15
N LYS A 77 -16.35 -14.43 -49.35
CA LYS A 77 -17.09 -15.02 -50.46
C LYS A 77 -16.32 -16.24 -50.94
N PHE A 78 -17.04 -17.36 -51.16
CA PHE A 78 -16.50 -18.51 -51.84
C PHE A 78 -16.99 -18.49 -53.30
N GLU A 79 -16.08 -18.41 -54.26
CA GLU A 79 -16.36 -18.35 -55.68
C GLU A 79 -15.94 -19.68 -56.32
N PRO A 80 -16.91 -20.50 -56.81
CA PRO A 80 -16.59 -21.78 -57.48
C PRO A 80 -15.79 -21.50 -58.76
N THR A 81 -14.72 -22.28 -58.98
CA THR A 81 -13.89 -22.21 -60.18
C THR A 81 -14.18 -23.41 -61.16
N THR A 82 -14.23 -24.60 -60.61
CA THR A 82 -14.61 -25.87 -61.31
C THR A 82 -15.39 -26.72 -60.32
N GLU A 83 -15.94 -27.87 -60.84
CA GLU A 83 -16.70 -28.77 -59.98
C GLU A 83 -15.85 -29.33 -58.85
N GLY A 84 -16.26 -29.06 -57.62
CA GLY A 84 -15.52 -29.43 -56.39
C GLY A 84 -14.38 -28.51 -55.96
N HIS A 85 -14.12 -27.41 -56.67
CA HIS A 85 -13.04 -26.45 -56.39
C HIS A 85 -13.53 -25.01 -56.34
N GLY A 86 -12.85 -24.14 -55.59
CA GLY A 86 -13.22 -22.73 -55.54
C GLY A 86 -12.17 -21.83 -54.90
N LYS A 87 -12.38 -20.55 -55.05
CA LYS A 87 -11.54 -19.48 -54.53
C LYS A 87 -12.23 -18.81 -53.34
N LEU A 88 -11.54 -18.69 -52.19
CA LEU A 88 -11.99 -17.90 -51.05
C LEU A 88 -11.50 -16.46 -51.20
N VAL A 89 -12.43 -15.52 -51.34
CA VAL A 89 -12.15 -14.09 -51.42
C VAL A 89 -12.55 -13.43 -50.13
N LEU A 90 -11.57 -12.82 -49.43
CA LEU A 90 -11.78 -12.00 -48.25
C LEU A 90 -11.74 -10.52 -48.64
N ILE A 91 -12.85 -9.81 -48.45
CA ILE A 91 -12.94 -8.37 -48.64
C ILE A 91 -12.83 -7.73 -47.25
N LEU A 92 -11.72 -7.06 -47.01
CA LEU A 92 -11.36 -6.53 -45.73
C LEU A 92 -11.58 -5.02 -45.70
N THR A 93 -12.34 -4.52 -44.73
CA THR A 93 -12.46 -3.10 -44.46
C THR A 93 -11.61 -2.78 -43.27
N LEU A 94 -10.53 -1.99 -43.44
CA LEU A 94 -9.63 -1.61 -42.37
C LEU A 94 -10.31 -0.60 -41.44
N LYS A 95 -10.03 -0.71 -40.15
CA LYS A 95 -10.35 0.37 -39.20
C LYS A 95 -9.48 1.56 -39.49
N PRO A 96 -10.03 2.80 -39.42
CA PRO A 96 -9.23 3.99 -39.59
C PRO A 96 -8.21 4.08 -38.43
N ARG A 97 -7.03 4.65 -38.75
CA ARG A 97 -5.97 4.87 -37.75
C ARG A 97 -6.06 6.28 -37.18
N ILE A 98 -5.68 6.41 -35.93
CA ILE A 98 -5.70 7.69 -35.23
C ILE A 98 -4.52 8.54 -35.70
N GLU A 99 -4.82 9.67 -36.35
CA GLU A 99 -3.84 10.68 -36.75
C GLU A 99 -3.41 11.55 -35.56
N SER A 100 -4.40 12.01 -34.77
CA SER A 100 -4.15 12.81 -33.58
C SER A 100 -5.27 12.65 -32.56
N ILE A 101 -4.92 12.85 -31.28
CA ILE A 101 -5.85 12.93 -30.18
C ILE A 101 -5.77 14.36 -29.64
N THR A 102 -6.91 15.02 -29.49
CA THR A 102 -6.98 16.39 -29.00
C THR A 102 -8.07 16.56 -27.95
N PHE A 103 -7.89 17.54 -27.08
CA PHE A 103 -8.85 17.91 -26.05
C PHE A 103 -9.38 19.31 -26.32
N GLN A 104 -10.65 19.54 -26.05
CA GLN A 104 -11.30 20.83 -26.19
C GLN A 104 -12.14 21.11 -24.94
N GLY A 105 -12.04 22.33 -24.40
CA GLY A 105 -12.83 22.78 -23.25
C GLY A 105 -12.25 22.43 -21.89
N ASN A 106 -11.03 21.89 -21.82
CA ASN A 106 -10.30 21.61 -20.57
C ASN A 106 -9.55 22.85 -20.09
N ALA A 107 -10.24 23.76 -19.40
CA ALA A 107 -9.66 24.99 -18.86
C ALA A 107 -8.95 24.76 -17.51
N GLU A 108 -9.49 23.91 -16.66
CA GLU A 108 -9.00 23.65 -15.29
C GLU A 108 -7.94 22.56 -15.22
N LEU A 109 -8.01 21.57 -16.10
CA LEU A 109 -7.03 20.49 -16.13
C LEU A 109 -6.11 20.63 -17.35
N LYS A 110 -4.78 20.57 -17.08
CA LYS A 110 -3.77 20.61 -18.14
C LYS A 110 -3.90 19.38 -19.05
N THR A 111 -3.72 19.62 -20.36
CA THR A 111 -3.76 18.59 -21.40
C THR A 111 -2.86 17.40 -21.08
N SER A 112 -1.65 17.62 -20.57
CA SER A 112 -0.73 16.53 -20.22
C SER A 112 -1.31 15.56 -19.17
N LYS A 113 -2.07 16.05 -18.19
CA LYS A 113 -2.73 15.19 -17.19
C LYS A 113 -3.88 14.38 -17.77
N LEU A 114 -4.50 14.87 -18.83
CA LEU A 114 -5.54 14.13 -19.55
C LEU A 114 -4.91 13.06 -20.44
N GLU A 115 -3.82 13.40 -21.13
CA GLU A 115 -3.05 12.45 -21.96
C GLU A 115 -2.54 11.26 -21.14
N ASP A 116 -2.03 11.47 -19.94
CA ASP A 116 -1.56 10.41 -19.02
C ASP A 116 -2.65 9.37 -18.66
N LYS A 117 -3.93 9.69 -18.89
CA LYS A 117 -5.06 8.81 -18.58
C LYS A 117 -5.59 8.05 -19.78
N LEU A 118 -5.04 8.31 -20.96
CA LEU A 118 -5.48 7.63 -22.17
C LEU A 118 -4.78 6.29 -22.35
N THR A 119 -5.56 5.29 -22.75
CA THR A 119 -5.07 4.01 -23.22
C THR A 119 -4.97 3.97 -24.76
N GLN A 120 -5.69 4.85 -25.43
CA GLN A 120 -5.64 5.01 -26.87
C GLN A 120 -4.41 5.84 -27.28
N GLN A 121 -3.75 5.44 -28.36
CA GLN A 121 -2.54 6.09 -28.86
C GLN A 121 -2.70 6.52 -30.33
N THR A 122 -1.81 7.39 -30.81
CA THR A 122 -1.73 7.75 -32.23
C THR A 122 -1.12 6.62 -33.06
N ALA A 123 -1.37 6.62 -34.37
CA ALA A 123 -0.92 5.62 -35.34
C ALA A 123 -1.48 4.20 -35.17
N VAL A 124 -2.37 3.96 -34.19
CA VAL A 124 -3.06 2.67 -34.02
C VAL A 124 -4.50 2.74 -34.56
N PRO A 125 -5.15 1.60 -34.86
CA PRO A 125 -6.57 1.56 -35.23
C PRO A 125 -7.45 2.08 -34.09
N VAL A 126 -8.55 2.73 -34.45
CA VAL A 126 -9.57 3.16 -33.49
C VAL A 126 -10.16 1.97 -32.76
N ASP A 127 -10.28 2.09 -31.45
CA ASP A 127 -10.87 1.08 -30.56
C ASP A 127 -11.97 1.72 -29.70
N ASP A 128 -13.23 1.38 -30.01
CA ASP A 128 -14.38 1.94 -29.31
C ASP A 128 -14.39 1.58 -27.81
N ALA A 129 -13.90 0.38 -27.45
CA ALA A 129 -13.82 -0.05 -26.06
C ALA A 129 -12.78 0.77 -25.27
N LYS A 130 -11.61 1.01 -25.87
CA LYS A 130 -10.59 1.88 -25.28
C LYS A 130 -11.07 3.32 -25.18
N MET A 131 -11.72 3.88 -26.20
CA MET A 131 -12.28 5.22 -26.13
C MET A 131 -13.34 5.34 -25.02
N ALA A 132 -14.15 4.32 -24.81
CA ALA A 132 -15.13 4.32 -23.72
C ALA A 132 -14.44 4.25 -22.35
N ALA A 133 -13.39 3.43 -22.22
CA ALA A 133 -12.57 3.34 -21.00
C ALA A 133 -11.85 4.66 -20.73
N ASP A 134 -11.24 5.26 -21.74
CA ASP A 134 -10.56 6.57 -21.65
C ASP A 134 -11.53 7.66 -21.20
N LYS A 135 -12.74 7.71 -21.79
CA LYS A 135 -13.80 8.62 -21.37
C LYS A 135 -14.16 8.44 -19.89
N ALA A 136 -14.27 7.20 -19.40
CA ALA A 136 -14.56 6.90 -18.00
C ALA A 136 -13.42 7.35 -17.09
N SER A 137 -12.16 7.09 -17.46
CA SER A 137 -10.97 7.52 -16.72
C SER A 137 -10.84 9.04 -16.65
N LEU A 138 -11.12 9.73 -17.74
CA LEU A 138 -11.16 11.19 -17.76
C LEU A 138 -12.28 11.75 -16.86
N LYS A 139 -13.47 11.13 -16.90
CA LYS A 139 -14.59 11.53 -16.04
C LYS A 139 -14.23 11.35 -14.56
N GLU A 140 -13.61 10.23 -14.19
CA GLU A 140 -13.13 9.98 -12.83
C GLU A 140 -12.11 11.05 -12.38
N LEU A 141 -11.19 11.46 -13.28
CA LEU A 141 -10.23 12.51 -13.00
C LEU A 141 -10.91 13.86 -12.68
N TYR A 142 -11.94 14.23 -13.44
CA TYR A 142 -12.74 15.42 -13.21
C TYR A 142 -13.56 15.31 -11.91
N ASP A 143 -14.14 14.15 -11.64
CA ASP A 143 -14.89 13.88 -10.41
C ASP A 143 -14.03 14.03 -9.16
N LYS A 144 -12.79 13.51 -9.18
CA LYS A 144 -11.80 13.70 -8.10
C LYS A 144 -11.46 15.17 -7.83
N LYS A 145 -11.68 16.05 -8.80
CA LYS A 145 -11.45 17.49 -8.69
C LYS A 145 -12.74 18.29 -8.41
N GLY A 146 -13.85 17.59 -8.13
CA GLY A 146 -15.13 18.21 -7.80
C GLY A 146 -15.99 18.64 -8.99
N PHE A 147 -15.60 18.29 -10.20
CA PHE A 147 -16.38 18.57 -11.42
C PHE A 147 -17.33 17.41 -11.74
N TYR A 148 -18.14 16.99 -10.75
CA TYR A 148 -19.01 15.83 -10.87
C TYR A 148 -20.03 15.93 -12.02
N ASN A 149 -20.37 17.14 -12.45
CA ASN A 149 -21.25 17.42 -13.58
C ASN A 149 -20.52 17.54 -14.93
N ALA A 150 -19.19 17.34 -14.97
CA ALA A 150 -18.44 17.42 -16.20
C ALA A 150 -18.96 16.42 -17.23
N ARG A 151 -19.13 16.87 -18.47
CA ARG A 151 -19.58 16.05 -19.59
C ARG A 151 -18.46 15.89 -20.59
N ILE A 152 -18.14 14.65 -20.92
CA ILE A 152 -17.09 14.32 -21.87
C ILE A 152 -17.74 13.59 -23.04
N THR A 153 -17.56 14.13 -24.22
CA THR A 153 -18.02 13.50 -25.48
C THR A 153 -16.80 13.22 -26.35
N VAL A 154 -16.79 12.03 -26.94
CA VAL A 154 -15.73 11.62 -27.87
C VAL A 154 -16.27 11.80 -29.28
N GLN A 155 -15.54 12.51 -30.12
CA GLN A 155 -15.85 12.72 -31.52
C GLN A 155 -14.72 12.14 -32.37
N VAL A 156 -15.08 11.32 -33.35
CA VAL A 156 -14.15 10.78 -34.32
C VAL A 156 -14.39 11.54 -35.63
N LEU A 157 -13.44 12.39 -35.99
CA LEU A 157 -13.53 13.25 -37.19
C LEU A 157 -12.60 12.73 -38.27
N PRO A 158 -12.93 12.94 -39.56
CA PRO A 158 -12.03 12.60 -40.66
C PRO A 158 -10.66 13.25 -40.49
N GLY A 159 -9.59 12.49 -40.77
CA GLY A 159 -8.23 12.98 -40.77
C GLY A 159 -7.83 13.70 -42.06
N THR A 160 -6.55 14.01 -42.19
CA THR A 160 -6.01 14.71 -43.36
C THR A 160 -5.93 13.82 -44.62
N LYS A 161 -5.90 12.51 -44.44
CA LYS A 161 -5.87 11.51 -45.53
C LYS A 161 -6.94 10.45 -45.33
N PRO A 162 -7.43 9.81 -46.42
CA PRO A 162 -8.30 8.65 -46.30
C PRO A 162 -7.68 7.58 -45.40
N GLY A 163 -8.48 6.90 -44.59
CA GLY A 163 -8.00 5.90 -43.63
C GLY A 163 -7.46 6.48 -42.29
N LEU A 164 -7.33 7.81 -42.16
CA LEU A 164 -6.95 8.48 -40.92
C LEU A 164 -8.15 9.17 -40.28
N VAL A 165 -8.14 9.25 -38.93
CA VAL A 165 -9.15 9.98 -38.15
C VAL A 165 -8.48 10.74 -37.02
N ARG A 166 -9.13 11.83 -36.63
CA ARG A 166 -8.78 12.61 -35.45
C ARG A 166 -9.79 12.33 -34.34
N VAL A 167 -9.30 11.97 -33.16
CA VAL A 167 -10.12 11.77 -31.98
C VAL A 167 -10.12 13.05 -31.15
N VAL A 168 -11.29 13.59 -30.91
CA VAL A 168 -11.48 14.83 -30.13
C VAL A 168 -12.28 14.50 -28.87
N TYR A 169 -11.67 14.70 -27.70
CA TYR A 169 -12.36 14.67 -26.42
C TYR A 169 -12.90 16.07 -26.12
N ALA A 170 -14.19 16.31 -26.39
CA ALA A 170 -14.85 17.57 -26.07
C ALA A 170 -15.37 17.51 -24.64
N ILE A 171 -14.91 18.43 -23.81
CA ILE A 171 -15.11 18.48 -22.37
C ILE A 171 -15.89 19.74 -22.03
N ASP A 172 -17.01 19.59 -21.34
CA ASP A 172 -17.74 20.66 -20.69
C ASP A 172 -17.53 20.49 -19.18
N GLU A 173 -16.56 21.22 -18.63
CA GLU A 173 -16.12 21.03 -17.24
C GLU A 173 -17.18 21.39 -16.21
N ARG A 174 -18.12 22.32 -16.57
CA ARG A 174 -19.07 22.85 -15.61
C ARG A 174 -18.38 23.53 -14.43
N GLN A 175 -19.08 23.67 -13.30
CA GLN A 175 -18.51 24.23 -12.07
C GLN A 175 -18.11 23.14 -11.10
N SER A 176 -16.97 23.32 -10.43
CA SER A 176 -16.61 22.48 -9.29
C SER A 176 -17.53 22.79 -8.12
N VAL A 177 -18.01 21.75 -7.45
CA VAL A 177 -18.97 21.86 -6.35
C VAL A 177 -18.32 21.36 -5.06
N LYS A 178 -18.52 22.13 -3.99
CA LYS A 178 -17.99 21.87 -2.65
C LYS A 178 -19.13 21.47 -1.73
N VAL A 179 -18.87 20.50 -0.87
CA VAL A 179 -19.84 20.10 0.15
C VAL A 179 -19.80 21.11 1.29
N ASP A 180 -20.94 21.73 1.56
CA ASP A 180 -21.14 22.68 2.65
C ASP A 180 -21.69 21.99 3.89
N GLU A 181 -22.69 21.14 3.70
CA GLU A 181 -23.39 20.48 4.79
C GLU A 181 -23.86 19.08 4.37
N VAL A 182 -23.91 18.17 5.32
CA VAL A 182 -24.57 16.86 5.18
C VAL A 182 -25.55 16.69 6.34
N VAL A 183 -26.82 16.49 6.03
CA VAL A 183 -27.90 16.35 7.01
C VAL A 183 -28.64 15.05 6.78
N PHE A 184 -28.76 14.24 7.83
CA PHE A 184 -29.56 13.04 7.81
C PHE A 184 -30.96 13.31 8.37
N HIS A 185 -31.96 12.68 7.77
CA HIS A 185 -33.35 12.76 8.17
C HIS A 185 -33.93 11.38 8.35
N GLY A 186 -34.55 11.13 9.51
CA GLY A 186 -35.17 9.83 9.84
C GLY A 186 -34.25 8.85 10.58
N ASN A 187 -33.04 9.29 10.93
CA ASN A 187 -32.10 8.55 11.75
C ASN A 187 -32.49 8.67 13.24
N SER A 188 -32.60 7.55 13.93
CA SER A 188 -32.87 7.45 15.37
C SER A 188 -31.91 6.52 16.09
N VAL A 189 -31.30 5.58 15.38
CA VAL A 189 -30.36 4.56 15.89
C VAL A 189 -28.96 5.11 16.03
N PHE A 190 -28.54 5.93 15.06
CA PHE A 190 -27.29 6.65 15.07
C PHE A 190 -27.54 8.15 15.11
N THR A 191 -26.73 8.86 15.85
CA THR A 191 -26.76 10.32 15.85
C THR A 191 -26.28 10.89 14.51
N GLN A 192 -26.56 12.19 14.27
CA GLN A 192 -26.06 12.90 13.11
C GLN A 192 -24.52 12.81 13.03
N ASP A 193 -23.84 13.02 14.15
CA ASP A 193 -22.38 13.01 14.23
C ASP A 193 -21.80 11.62 13.96
N GLU A 194 -22.38 10.55 14.50
CA GLU A 194 -21.93 9.18 14.21
C GLU A 194 -22.06 8.83 12.72
N LEU A 195 -23.16 9.20 12.08
CA LEU A 195 -23.33 8.99 10.63
C LEU A 195 -22.35 9.85 9.81
N TYR A 196 -22.12 11.06 10.27
CA TYR A 196 -21.20 11.99 9.65
C TYR A 196 -19.75 11.48 9.70
N ASP A 197 -19.31 10.93 10.85
CA ASP A 197 -17.99 10.36 11.03
C ASP A 197 -17.73 9.10 10.16
N MET A 198 -18.79 8.40 9.77
CA MET A 198 -18.70 7.27 8.84
C MET A 198 -18.40 7.69 7.40
N MET A 199 -18.67 8.96 7.04
CA MET A 199 -18.54 9.47 5.68
C MET A 199 -17.15 10.05 5.40
N GLN A 200 -16.68 9.83 4.17
CA GLN A 200 -15.53 10.56 3.62
C GLN A 200 -15.96 11.89 2.95
N THR A 201 -17.22 11.94 2.50
CA THR A 201 -17.84 13.15 1.91
C THR A 201 -18.30 14.06 3.03
N GLN A 202 -17.43 14.95 3.49
CA GLN A 202 -17.68 15.87 4.60
C GLN A 202 -17.30 17.29 4.25
N PRO A 203 -18.05 18.32 4.70
CA PRO A 203 -17.57 19.68 4.70
C PRO A 203 -16.43 19.78 5.70
N SER A 204 -15.33 20.38 5.31
CA SER A 204 -14.20 20.62 6.21
C SER A 204 -13.39 21.79 5.69
N PHE A 205 -13.16 22.78 6.54
CA PHE A 205 -12.27 23.89 6.27
C PHE A 205 -10.88 23.41 5.81
N TRP A 206 -10.36 22.37 6.43
CA TRP A 206 -9.05 21.80 6.13
C TRP A 206 -9.03 21.01 4.82
N ARG A 207 -10.07 20.25 4.52
CA ARG A 207 -10.24 19.60 3.20
C ARG A 207 -10.32 20.63 2.09
N TYR A 208 -10.88 21.79 2.41
CA TYR A 208 -10.95 22.93 1.53
C TYR A 208 -9.56 23.51 1.21
N LEU A 209 -8.73 23.68 2.24
CA LEU A 209 -7.36 24.20 2.11
C LEU A 209 -6.45 23.26 1.30
N PHE A 210 -6.64 21.94 1.46
CA PHE A 210 -5.86 20.92 0.74
C PHE A 210 -6.52 20.38 -0.52
N GLY A 211 -7.61 21.02 -1.00
CA GLY A 211 -8.25 20.66 -2.27
C GLY A 211 -9.05 19.37 -2.26
N THR A 212 -9.55 18.90 -1.11
CA THR A 212 -10.28 17.64 -0.95
C THR A 212 -11.76 17.80 -0.54
N GLY A 213 -12.24 19.01 -0.28
CA GLY A 213 -13.64 19.31 0.13
C GLY A 213 -14.64 19.38 -1.02
N PHE A 214 -14.34 18.80 -2.17
CA PHE A 214 -15.23 18.75 -3.33
C PHE A 214 -16.18 17.55 -3.27
N LEU A 215 -17.39 17.71 -3.83
CA LEU A 215 -18.31 16.60 -4.02
C LEU A 215 -17.72 15.62 -5.04
N ASN A 216 -17.46 14.40 -4.60
CA ASN A 216 -17.03 13.28 -5.42
C ASN A 216 -18.09 12.18 -5.36
N GLU A 217 -18.80 11.94 -6.46
CA GLU A 217 -19.90 10.97 -6.52
C GLU A 217 -19.44 9.54 -6.18
N THR A 218 -18.26 9.13 -6.62
CA THR A 218 -17.72 7.79 -6.31
C THR A 218 -17.46 7.62 -4.81
N LEU A 219 -16.94 8.65 -4.14
CA LEU A 219 -16.76 8.63 -2.68
C LEU A 219 -18.11 8.67 -1.96
N PHE A 220 -19.03 9.49 -2.43
CA PHE A 220 -20.36 9.59 -1.84
C PHE A 220 -21.17 8.28 -1.97
N ASP A 221 -21.05 7.59 -3.10
CA ASP A 221 -21.67 6.27 -3.27
C ASP A 221 -21.07 5.23 -2.31
N ARG A 222 -19.74 5.23 -2.10
CA ARG A 222 -19.09 4.39 -1.08
C ARG A 222 -19.55 4.72 0.34
N ASP A 223 -19.72 6.01 0.67
CA ASP A 223 -20.25 6.45 1.95
C ASP A 223 -21.67 5.91 2.16
N ARG A 224 -22.52 5.98 1.13
CA ARG A 224 -23.87 5.41 1.17
C ARG A 224 -23.85 3.88 1.40
N GLU A 225 -22.99 3.16 0.69
CA GLU A 225 -22.81 1.72 0.88
C GLU A 225 -22.35 1.39 2.30
N LYS A 226 -21.40 2.16 2.83
CA LYS A 226 -20.89 2.00 4.20
C LYS A 226 -21.99 2.23 5.24
N ILE A 227 -22.81 3.26 5.09
CA ILE A 227 -23.95 3.54 5.97
C ILE A 227 -24.94 2.36 5.91
N VAL A 228 -25.33 1.92 4.71
CA VAL A 228 -26.23 0.77 4.53
C VAL A 228 -25.67 -0.48 5.20
N SER A 229 -24.38 -0.78 5.01
CA SER A 229 -23.75 -1.96 5.62
C SER A 229 -23.69 -1.86 7.14
N THR A 230 -23.44 -0.66 7.68
CA THR A 230 -23.38 -0.44 9.13
C THR A 230 -24.76 -0.66 9.79
N TYR A 231 -25.84 -0.15 9.21
CA TYR A 231 -27.19 -0.41 9.71
C TYR A 231 -27.56 -1.89 9.61
N LYS A 232 -27.30 -2.55 8.47
CA LYS A 232 -27.52 -3.99 8.30
C LYS A 232 -26.67 -4.82 9.25
N GLY A 233 -25.43 -4.41 9.50
CA GLY A 233 -24.55 -5.02 10.47
C GLY A 233 -25.08 -4.96 11.90
N ARG A 234 -25.96 -4.00 12.24
CA ARG A 234 -26.67 -3.90 13.52
C ARG A 234 -28.07 -4.50 13.50
N GLY A 235 -28.45 -5.23 12.45
CA GLY A 235 -29.72 -5.95 12.36
C GLY A 235 -30.88 -5.18 11.72
N PHE A 236 -30.63 -4.05 11.09
CA PHE A 236 -31.66 -3.27 10.38
C PHE A 236 -31.69 -3.67 8.90
N PHE A 237 -32.23 -4.85 8.59
CA PHE A 237 -32.24 -5.40 7.22
C PHE A 237 -33.03 -4.57 6.22
N ASP A 238 -34.10 -3.93 6.70
CA ASP A 238 -35.01 -3.13 5.88
C ASP A 238 -34.49 -1.71 5.70
N PHE A 239 -33.29 -1.40 6.24
CA PHE A 239 -32.69 -0.07 6.07
C PHE A 239 -32.48 0.29 4.60
N LYS A 240 -32.91 1.46 4.25
CA LYS A 240 -32.71 2.04 2.93
C LYS A 240 -32.55 3.55 2.98
N ILE A 241 -31.78 4.07 2.06
CA ILE A 241 -31.74 5.51 1.75
C ILE A 241 -32.81 5.78 0.72
N ASN A 242 -33.87 6.46 1.11
CA ASN A 242 -35.03 6.70 0.27
C ASN A 242 -34.72 7.71 -0.84
N ARG A 243 -34.05 8.82 -0.50
CA ARG A 243 -33.64 9.85 -1.45
C ARG A 243 -32.51 10.69 -0.88
N VAL A 244 -31.78 11.32 -1.80
CA VAL A 244 -30.78 12.36 -1.49
C VAL A 244 -31.20 13.63 -2.22
N GLU A 245 -31.45 14.69 -1.48
CA GLU A 245 -31.69 16.02 -2.02
C GLU A 245 -30.40 16.84 -2.00
N ARG A 246 -30.10 17.47 -3.12
CA ARG A 246 -28.93 18.33 -3.27
C ARG A 246 -29.42 19.78 -3.38
N ARG A 247 -29.15 20.58 -2.36
CA ARG A 247 -29.48 22.00 -2.35
C ARG A 247 -28.26 22.81 -2.71
N MET A 248 -28.30 23.43 -3.89
CA MET A 248 -27.15 24.18 -4.40
C MET A 248 -27.26 25.65 -3.96
N ASP A 249 -26.13 26.17 -3.46
CA ASP A 249 -25.93 27.60 -3.25
C ASP A 249 -24.60 28.02 -3.89
N GLY A 250 -24.67 28.52 -5.12
CA GLY A 250 -23.50 28.86 -5.92
C GLY A 250 -22.58 27.64 -6.17
N LYS A 251 -21.38 27.64 -5.57
CA LYS A 251 -20.40 26.55 -5.64
C LYS A 251 -20.54 25.55 -4.50
N PHE A 252 -21.49 25.72 -3.61
CA PHE A 252 -21.71 24.90 -2.45
C PHE A 252 -22.94 24.01 -2.62
N VAL A 253 -22.90 22.83 -2.00
CA VAL A 253 -24.04 21.91 -1.96
C VAL A 253 -24.25 21.41 -0.54
N ALA A 254 -25.49 21.53 -0.06
CA ALA A 254 -25.98 20.83 1.11
C ALA A 254 -26.61 19.49 0.68
N LEU A 255 -26.18 18.40 1.29
CA LEU A 255 -26.68 17.04 1.02
C LEU A 255 -27.67 16.65 2.11
N HIS A 256 -28.98 16.55 1.77
CA HIS A 256 -30.01 16.05 2.67
C HIS A 256 -30.30 14.58 2.35
N ILE A 257 -29.94 13.69 3.25
CA ILE A 257 -30.05 12.23 3.09
C ILE A 257 -31.25 11.74 3.91
N PHE A 258 -32.28 11.24 3.24
CA PHE A 258 -33.49 10.74 3.89
C PHE A 258 -33.39 9.22 4.00
N VAL A 259 -33.40 8.74 5.23
CA VAL A 259 -33.28 7.32 5.55
C VAL A 259 -34.58 6.76 6.16
N GLU A 260 -34.79 5.48 5.94
CA GLU A 260 -35.82 4.68 6.60
C GLU A 260 -35.10 3.50 7.26
N GLU A 261 -35.06 3.50 8.60
CA GLU A 261 -34.25 2.54 9.36
C GLU A 261 -34.84 1.12 9.36
N GLY A 262 -36.16 1.02 9.24
CA GLY A 262 -36.84 -0.27 9.34
C GLY A 262 -36.89 -0.83 10.76
N LEU A 263 -37.00 -2.16 10.89
CA LEU A 263 -37.07 -2.84 12.15
C LEU A 263 -35.73 -3.46 12.54
N ALA A 264 -35.38 -3.39 13.82
CA ALA A 264 -34.25 -4.12 14.39
C ALA A 264 -34.61 -5.59 14.62
N TYR A 265 -33.85 -6.49 14.01
CA TYR A 265 -34.03 -7.94 14.13
C TYR A 265 -33.06 -8.54 15.14
N LYS A 266 -33.55 -9.51 15.92
CA LYS A 266 -32.77 -10.36 16.81
C LYS A 266 -32.47 -11.69 16.14
N LEU A 267 -31.30 -12.27 16.45
CA LEU A 267 -30.94 -13.59 15.97
C LEU A 267 -31.80 -14.66 16.66
N GLY A 268 -32.46 -15.47 15.87
CA GLY A 268 -33.23 -16.62 16.29
C GLY A 268 -32.39 -17.89 16.28
N LYS A 269 -32.90 -18.93 15.64
CA LYS A 269 -32.21 -20.21 15.49
C LYS A 269 -31.09 -20.08 14.46
N VAL A 270 -29.90 -20.57 14.80
CA VAL A 270 -28.79 -20.77 13.86
C VAL A 270 -28.61 -22.27 13.64
N SER A 271 -28.48 -22.69 12.38
CA SER A 271 -28.28 -24.09 12.01
C SER A 271 -27.37 -24.23 10.81
N VAL A 272 -26.68 -25.35 10.71
CA VAL A 272 -25.90 -25.75 9.57
C VAL A 272 -26.48 -27.00 8.93
N SER A 273 -26.55 -27.04 7.62
CA SER A 273 -27.05 -28.20 6.87
C SER A 273 -26.14 -28.51 5.68
N GLY A 274 -26.16 -29.78 5.23
CA GLY A 274 -25.35 -30.23 4.09
C GLY A 274 -23.92 -30.66 4.47
N VAL A 275 -23.63 -30.86 5.76
CA VAL A 275 -22.36 -31.36 6.25
C VAL A 275 -22.32 -32.87 6.19
N THR A 276 -21.29 -33.44 5.55
CA THR A 276 -21.05 -34.88 5.42
C THR A 276 -19.62 -35.28 5.74
N ALA A 277 -18.65 -34.39 5.52
CA ALA A 277 -17.23 -34.65 5.73
C ALA A 277 -16.82 -34.62 7.21
N TYR A 278 -17.57 -33.91 8.04
CA TYR A 278 -17.30 -33.79 9.47
C TYR A 278 -18.53 -34.16 10.32
N PRO A 279 -18.33 -34.55 11.58
CA PRO A 279 -19.44 -34.70 12.52
C PRO A 279 -20.21 -33.38 12.67
N GLN A 280 -21.56 -33.43 12.56
CA GLN A 280 -22.40 -32.23 12.67
C GLN A 280 -22.09 -31.42 13.94
N ALA A 281 -21.92 -32.11 15.08
CA ALA A 281 -21.59 -31.46 16.34
C ALA A 281 -20.28 -30.66 16.33
N GLN A 282 -19.30 -31.07 15.53
CA GLN A 282 -18.03 -30.34 15.38
C GLN A 282 -18.26 -29.01 14.70
N ILE A 283 -19.08 -28.98 13.66
CA ILE A 283 -19.39 -27.76 12.91
C ILE A 283 -20.32 -26.86 13.73
N ASP A 284 -21.31 -27.42 14.38
CA ASP A 284 -22.24 -26.65 15.26
C ASP A 284 -21.51 -25.95 16.40
N ASN A 285 -20.45 -26.55 16.94
CA ASN A 285 -19.60 -25.95 18.00
C ASN A 285 -18.74 -24.75 17.51
N LEU A 286 -18.54 -24.58 16.21
CA LEU A 286 -17.86 -23.41 15.67
C LEU A 286 -18.72 -22.15 15.74
N ILE A 287 -20.03 -22.35 15.79
CA ILE A 287 -21.00 -21.30 15.84
C ILE A 287 -21.33 -21.03 17.31
N ALA A 288 -20.89 -19.89 17.82
CA ALA A 288 -21.22 -19.53 19.19
C ALA A 288 -22.75 -19.35 19.36
N PRO A 289 -23.36 -19.84 20.44
CA PRO A 289 -24.76 -19.62 20.71
C PRO A 289 -25.04 -18.14 20.94
N ARG A 290 -25.85 -17.52 20.08
CA ARG A 290 -26.13 -16.07 20.08
C ARG A 290 -27.62 -15.74 19.99
N THR A 291 -28.47 -16.72 20.19
CA THR A 291 -29.94 -16.55 20.15
C THR A 291 -30.38 -15.41 21.08
N GLY A 292 -31.14 -14.47 20.53
CA GLY A 292 -31.64 -13.29 21.27
C GLY A 292 -30.75 -12.06 21.22
N LEU A 293 -29.49 -12.17 20.75
CA LEU A 293 -28.64 -11.00 20.44
C LEU A 293 -29.12 -10.30 19.17
N SER A 294 -28.73 -9.07 18.98
CA SER A 294 -28.97 -8.37 17.72
C SER A 294 -28.27 -9.13 16.56
N TYR A 295 -28.98 -9.29 15.46
CA TYR A 295 -28.36 -9.85 14.27
C TYR A 295 -27.19 -8.97 13.81
N SER A 296 -26.15 -9.60 13.31
CA SER A 296 -24.98 -8.95 12.76
C SER A 296 -24.44 -9.70 11.55
N GLU A 297 -24.34 -9.02 10.41
CA GLU A 297 -23.75 -9.57 9.19
C GLU A 297 -22.25 -9.88 9.39
N THR A 298 -21.56 -9.07 10.20
CA THR A 298 -20.16 -9.31 10.57
C THR A 298 -19.98 -10.64 11.28
N LEU A 299 -20.87 -10.93 12.25
CA LEU A 299 -20.85 -12.20 12.98
C LEU A 299 -21.22 -13.38 12.08
N GLN A 300 -22.15 -13.19 11.15
CA GLN A 300 -22.48 -14.19 10.13
C GLN A 300 -21.28 -14.51 9.24
N LYS A 301 -20.56 -13.49 8.78
CA LYS A 301 -19.34 -13.67 7.99
C LYS A 301 -18.27 -14.43 8.78
N GLN A 302 -18.07 -14.09 10.06
CA GLN A 302 -17.14 -14.80 10.93
C GLN A 302 -17.50 -16.29 11.11
N ASP A 303 -18.80 -16.63 11.15
CA ASP A 303 -19.23 -18.04 11.22
C ASP A 303 -18.86 -18.76 9.90
N VAL A 304 -19.13 -18.15 8.75
CA VAL A 304 -18.73 -18.68 7.44
C VAL A 304 -17.23 -18.87 7.37
N ASP A 305 -16.44 -17.88 7.81
CA ASP A 305 -14.97 -17.94 7.80
C ASP A 305 -14.45 -19.09 8.69
N ARG A 306 -15.04 -19.31 9.89
CA ARG A 306 -14.67 -20.41 10.78
C ARG A 306 -14.96 -21.79 10.17
N ILE A 307 -16.14 -21.95 9.56
CA ILE A 307 -16.48 -23.20 8.87
C ILE A 307 -15.52 -23.40 7.69
N THR A 308 -15.30 -22.37 6.88
CA THR A 308 -14.39 -22.42 5.74
C THR A 308 -12.96 -22.80 6.14
N ALA A 309 -12.47 -22.28 7.28
CA ALA A 309 -11.13 -22.56 7.77
C ALA A 309 -10.90 -24.07 8.03
N ILE A 310 -11.86 -24.76 8.61
CA ILE A 310 -11.75 -26.22 8.85
C ILE A 310 -11.72 -26.99 7.54
N TYR A 311 -12.64 -26.72 6.63
CA TYR A 311 -12.68 -27.39 5.32
C TYR A 311 -11.43 -27.11 4.49
N SER A 312 -10.90 -25.89 4.57
CA SER A 312 -9.67 -25.50 3.86
C SER A 312 -8.45 -26.31 4.29
N THR A 313 -8.39 -26.78 5.55
CA THR A 313 -7.24 -27.61 5.99
C THR A 313 -7.24 -28.99 5.35
N ASP A 314 -8.40 -29.47 4.89
CA ASP A 314 -8.57 -30.80 4.33
C ASP A 314 -8.76 -30.84 2.81
N GLY A 315 -8.56 -29.71 2.13
CA GLY A 315 -8.49 -29.65 0.67
C GLY A 315 -9.81 -29.34 -0.05
N TYR A 316 -10.85 -28.93 0.67
CA TYR A 316 -12.16 -28.62 0.11
C TYR A 316 -12.20 -27.22 -0.51
N LEU A 317 -11.63 -27.06 -1.70
CA LEU A 317 -11.52 -25.78 -2.38
C LEU A 317 -12.87 -25.30 -2.95
N ASP A 318 -13.70 -26.22 -3.40
CA ASP A 318 -15.01 -25.92 -4.00
C ASP A 318 -16.13 -25.72 -2.95
N LEU A 319 -15.77 -25.62 -1.68
CA LEU A 319 -16.69 -25.34 -0.59
C LEU A 319 -17.50 -24.07 -0.89
N ARG A 320 -18.82 -24.19 -0.77
CA ARG A 320 -19.72 -23.03 -0.83
C ARG A 320 -20.64 -23.07 0.37
N ILE A 321 -20.74 -21.96 1.08
CA ILE A 321 -21.59 -21.78 2.23
C ILE A 321 -22.57 -20.66 1.91
N ASN A 322 -23.86 -21.00 1.80
CA ASN A 322 -24.89 -20.03 1.49
C ASN A 322 -25.75 -19.78 2.76
N PRO A 323 -25.61 -18.60 3.39
CA PRO A 323 -26.49 -18.21 4.48
C PRO A 323 -27.91 -17.96 3.95
N VAL A 324 -28.88 -18.68 4.47
CA VAL A 324 -30.30 -18.48 4.16
C VAL A 324 -30.97 -17.84 5.38
N LEU A 325 -31.45 -16.62 5.20
CA LEU A 325 -32.09 -15.83 6.22
C LEU A 325 -33.61 -16.01 6.14
N LYS A 326 -34.26 -16.35 7.26
CA LYS A 326 -35.71 -16.41 7.39
C LYS A 326 -36.14 -15.36 8.41
N THR A 327 -36.68 -14.24 7.93
CA THR A 327 -37.12 -13.13 8.77
C THR A 327 -38.61 -13.25 9.13
N ASP A 328 -38.93 -13.02 10.38
CA ASP A 328 -40.32 -12.84 10.85
C ASP A 328 -40.52 -11.39 11.33
N PRO A 329 -41.20 -10.55 10.55
CA PRO A 329 -41.44 -9.16 10.91
C PRO A 329 -42.29 -8.97 12.16
N LYS A 330 -43.13 -9.97 12.53
CA LYS A 330 -44.01 -9.87 13.70
C LYS A 330 -43.23 -10.06 15.00
N THR A 331 -42.36 -11.06 15.04
CA THR A 331 -41.54 -11.38 16.22
C THR A 331 -40.20 -10.61 16.20
N ARG A 332 -39.84 -9.98 15.07
CA ARG A 332 -38.52 -9.33 14.81
C ARG A 332 -37.36 -10.29 15.04
N VAL A 333 -37.51 -11.51 14.57
CA VAL A 333 -36.49 -12.56 14.67
C VAL A 333 -36.05 -12.95 13.26
N VAL A 334 -34.76 -13.22 13.10
CA VAL A 334 -34.18 -13.81 11.92
C VAL A 334 -33.48 -15.13 12.24
N ASP A 335 -33.97 -16.21 11.65
CA ASP A 335 -33.30 -17.50 11.71
C ASP A 335 -32.27 -17.59 10.57
N VAL A 336 -31.09 -18.14 10.86
CA VAL A 336 -29.99 -18.29 9.89
C VAL A 336 -29.73 -19.78 9.67
N GLU A 337 -29.82 -20.22 8.43
CA GLU A 337 -29.44 -21.56 8.02
C GLU A 337 -28.23 -21.48 7.08
N TYR A 338 -27.06 -21.98 7.52
CA TYR A 338 -25.91 -22.12 6.67
C TYR A 338 -26.01 -23.39 5.85
N LYS A 339 -26.28 -23.27 4.54
CA LYS A 339 -26.27 -24.40 3.62
C LYS A 339 -24.87 -24.61 3.08
N VAL A 340 -24.27 -25.73 3.47
CA VAL A 340 -22.91 -26.12 3.09
C VAL A 340 -22.99 -27.02 1.86
N TYR A 341 -22.20 -26.69 0.85
CA TYR A 341 -21.92 -27.50 -0.34
C TYR A 341 -20.43 -27.80 -0.33
N GLU A 342 -20.07 -29.00 0.10
CA GLU A 342 -18.68 -29.33 0.46
C GLU A 342 -17.74 -29.45 -0.74
N GLY A 343 -18.25 -29.93 -1.88
CA GLY A 343 -17.39 -30.31 -3.00
C GLY A 343 -16.58 -31.58 -2.71
N LYS A 344 -15.45 -31.75 -3.40
CA LYS A 344 -14.51 -32.85 -3.18
C LYS A 344 -13.16 -32.28 -2.71
N PRO A 345 -12.45 -32.99 -1.82
CA PRO A 345 -11.10 -32.59 -1.44
C PRO A 345 -10.15 -32.77 -2.60
N SER A 346 -9.21 -31.85 -2.77
CA SER A 346 -8.22 -31.85 -3.85
C SER A 346 -6.83 -31.49 -3.36
N THR A 347 -5.82 -31.83 -4.17
CA THR A 347 -4.41 -31.50 -3.93
C THR A 347 -3.85 -30.68 -5.07
N ILE A 348 -2.84 -29.87 -4.79
CA ILE A 348 -2.15 -29.08 -5.82
C ILE A 348 -1.22 -30.01 -6.61
N ARG A 349 -1.38 -30.05 -7.94
CA ARG A 349 -0.52 -30.80 -8.85
C ARG A 349 0.68 -29.97 -9.25
N ASP A 350 0.44 -28.73 -9.71
CA ASP A 350 1.47 -27.84 -10.20
C ASP A 350 1.13 -26.37 -9.94
N VAL A 351 2.14 -25.51 -10.01
CA VAL A 351 2.01 -24.05 -9.84
C VAL A 351 2.61 -23.36 -11.05
N ASN A 352 1.76 -22.77 -11.88
CA ASN A 352 2.13 -22.08 -13.12
C ASN A 352 2.11 -20.56 -12.90
N ILE A 353 3.27 -19.90 -13.04
CA ILE A 353 3.43 -18.46 -12.87
C ILE A 353 3.47 -17.80 -14.24
N ILE A 354 2.67 -16.76 -14.45
CA ILE A 354 2.60 -16.01 -15.72
C ILE A 354 2.53 -14.52 -15.47
N GLY A 355 3.11 -13.73 -16.40
CA GLY A 355 3.12 -12.27 -16.35
C GLY A 355 4.35 -11.66 -15.67
N ASN A 356 5.25 -12.48 -15.15
CA ASN A 356 6.54 -12.06 -14.58
C ASN A 356 7.57 -11.89 -15.71
N VAL A 357 7.63 -10.70 -16.28
CA VAL A 357 8.55 -10.40 -17.41
C VAL A 357 9.96 -10.08 -16.90
N SER A 358 10.04 -9.34 -15.80
CA SER A 358 11.30 -8.88 -15.19
C SER A 358 11.62 -9.64 -13.90
N THR A 359 10.60 -10.01 -13.12
CA THR A 359 10.77 -10.65 -11.82
C THR A 359 11.09 -12.14 -11.99
N ASN A 360 12.13 -12.61 -11.37
CA ASN A 360 12.51 -14.02 -11.36
C ASN A 360 11.40 -14.89 -10.75
N GLU A 361 11.11 -16.02 -11.36
CA GLU A 361 10.06 -16.94 -10.90
C GLU A 361 10.24 -17.37 -9.45
N ASN A 362 11.47 -17.62 -9.02
CA ASN A 362 11.79 -18.02 -7.64
C ASN A 362 11.37 -16.96 -6.61
N VAL A 363 11.40 -15.68 -6.97
CA VAL A 363 10.97 -14.57 -6.10
C VAL A 363 9.48 -14.65 -5.80
N ILE A 364 8.69 -15.07 -6.78
CA ILE A 364 7.24 -15.27 -6.62
C ILE A 364 6.98 -16.59 -5.90
N ARG A 365 7.64 -17.66 -6.33
CA ARG A 365 7.42 -19.02 -5.83
C ARG A 365 7.69 -19.16 -4.34
N ARG A 366 8.73 -18.51 -3.82
CA ARG A 366 9.10 -18.54 -2.38
C ARG A 366 8.07 -17.86 -1.46
N GLU A 367 7.24 -16.98 -1.99
CA GLU A 367 6.18 -16.30 -1.24
C GLU A 367 4.86 -17.08 -1.22
N LEU A 368 4.74 -18.11 -2.03
CA LEU A 368 3.54 -18.94 -2.05
C LEU A 368 3.47 -19.80 -0.77
N ALA A 369 2.28 -19.89 -0.21
CA ALA A 369 2.01 -20.73 0.96
C ALA A 369 1.53 -22.14 0.57
N LEU A 370 1.42 -22.43 -0.74
CA LEU A 370 1.02 -23.71 -1.31
C LEU A 370 2.04 -24.18 -2.33
N HIS A 371 2.38 -25.47 -2.25
CA HIS A 371 3.33 -26.13 -3.14
C HIS A 371 2.71 -27.38 -3.78
N PRO A 372 3.29 -27.91 -4.87
CA PRO A 372 2.87 -29.18 -5.42
C PRO A 372 2.87 -30.29 -4.36
N GLY A 373 1.75 -31.02 -4.27
CA GLY A 373 1.51 -32.06 -3.26
C GLY A 373 0.72 -31.61 -2.03
N ASP A 374 0.59 -30.32 -1.79
CA ASP A 374 -0.21 -29.78 -0.67
C ASP A 374 -1.72 -29.97 -0.93
N LYS A 375 -2.50 -30.07 0.15
CA LYS A 375 -3.96 -29.99 0.06
C LYS A 375 -4.36 -28.61 -0.41
N SER A 376 -5.32 -28.55 -1.33
CA SER A 376 -5.86 -27.26 -1.83
C SER A 376 -6.52 -26.48 -0.70
N SER A 377 -6.18 -25.21 -0.54
CA SER A 377 -6.70 -24.39 0.57
C SER A 377 -6.92 -22.95 0.12
N GLN A 378 -8.17 -22.48 0.18
CA GLN A 378 -8.49 -21.09 -0.14
C GLN A 378 -7.77 -20.12 0.81
N VAL A 379 -7.67 -20.47 2.09
CA VAL A 379 -6.95 -19.66 3.10
C VAL A 379 -5.47 -19.49 2.72
N MET A 380 -4.84 -20.56 2.22
CA MET A 380 -3.44 -20.50 1.79
C MET A 380 -3.26 -19.80 0.45
N ILE A 381 -4.26 -19.88 -0.46
CA ILE A 381 -4.31 -19.08 -1.69
C ILE A 381 -4.37 -17.59 -1.34
N ASP A 382 -5.30 -17.19 -0.45
CA ASP A 382 -5.46 -15.81 -0.03
C ASP A 382 -4.21 -15.29 0.70
N LYS A 383 -3.59 -16.12 1.53
CA LYS A 383 -2.30 -15.82 2.18
C LYS A 383 -1.18 -15.61 1.16
N SER A 384 -1.09 -16.45 0.16
CA SER A 384 -0.12 -16.31 -0.94
C SER A 384 -0.35 -15.02 -1.72
N LYS A 385 -1.60 -14.73 -2.06
CA LYS A 385 -2.00 -13.48 -2.74
C LYS A 385 -1.62 -12.25 -1.91
N SER A 386 -1.94 -12.26 -0.61
CA SER A 386 -1.61 -11.16 0.30
C SER A 386 -0.10 -10.93 0.43
N ARG A 387 0.70 -12.01 0.49
CA ARG A 387 2.16 -11.91 0.53
C ARG A 387 2.72 -11.29 -0.75
N LEU A 388 2.28 -11.76 -1.91
CA LEU A 388 2.70 -11.21 -3.20
C LEU A 388 2.30 -9.74 -3.35
N GLN A 389 1.09 -9.36 -2.95
CA GLN A 389 0.64 -7.96 -2.95
C GLN A 389 1.46 -7.09 -1.98
N ALA A 390 1.80 -7.61 -0.80
CA ALA A 390 2.60 -6.90 0.20
C ALA A 390 4.04 -6.61 -0.25
N MET A 391 4.59 -7.36 -1.22
CA MET A 391 5.90 -7.07 -1.81
C MET A 391 5.93 -5.72 -2.53
N GLY A 392 4.77 -5.25 -3.06
CA GLY A 392 4.67 -4.01 -3.82
C GLY A 392 5.37 -4.06 -5.20
N TYR A 393 5.60 -5.25 -5.74
CA TYR A 393 6.20 -5.46 -7.06
C TYR A 393 5.15 -5.52 -8.17
N PHE A 394 3.91 -5.83 -7.81
CA PHE A 394 2.83 -6.10 -8.73
C PHE A 394 1.67 -5.11 -8.55
N ASP A 395 1.16 -4.59 -9.66
CA ASP A 395 -0.06 -3.78 -9.70
C ASP A 395 -1.29 -4.64 -9.47
N ASP A 396 -1.23 -5.92 -9.91
CA ASP A 396 -2.30 -6.89 -9.72
C ASP A 396 -1.73 -8.29 -9.53
N VAL A 397 -2.41 -9.08 -8.68
CA VAL A 397 -2.08 -10.48 -8.40
C VAL A 397 -3.38 -11.27 -8.36
N GLU A 398 -3.46 -12.26 -9.24
CA GLU A 398 -4.59 -13.20 -9.31
C GLU A 398 -4.05 -14.63 -9.16
N ILE A 399 -4.62 -15.41 -8.24
CA ILE A 399 -4.30 -16.83 -8.07
C ILE A 399 -5.57 -17.61 -8.30
N ILE A 400 -5.59 -18.41 -9.39
CA ILE A 400 -6.77 -19.14 -9.83
C ILE A 400 -6.45 -20.63 -9.77
N PRO A 401 -7.24 -21.42 -9.03
CA PRO A 401 -7.20 -22.87 -9.14
C PRO A 401 -7.83 -23.29 -10.49
N VAL A 402 -7.15 -24.17 -11.20
CA VAL A 402 -7.56 -24.68 -12.51
C VAL A 402 -7.78 -26.18 -12.42
N ASP A 403 -8.90 -26.65 -12.96
CA ASP A 403 -9.19 -28.08 -13.07
C ASP A 403 -8.17 -28.78 -13.94
N THR A 404 -7.85 -30.01 -13.56
CA THR A 404 -6.96 -30.86 -14.32
C THR A 404 -7.70 -32.08 -14.88
N ASP A 405 -7.03 -32.87 -15.67
CA ASP A 405 -7.53 -34.16 -16.17
C ASP A 405 -7.70 -35.23 -15.06
N VAL A 406 -7.21 -34.96 -13.87
CA VAL A 406 -7.33 -35.82 -12.67
C VAL A 406 -8.28 -35.15 -11.67
N GLU A 407 -9.37 -35.83 -11.30
CA GLU A 407 -10.52 -35.29 -10.57
C GLU A 407 -10.18 -34.68 -9.21
N ASP A 408 -9.18 -35.22 -8.50
CA ASP A 408 -8.76 -34.78 -7.17
C ASP A 408 -7.51 -33.88 -7.18
N LYS A 409 -7.13 -33.35 -8.38
CA LYS A 409 -5.97 -32.51 -8.56
C LYS A 409 -6.31 -31.17 -9.19
N ARG A 410 -5.67 -30.11 -8.71
CA ARG A 410 -5.80 -28.74 -9.22
C ARG A 410 -4.42 -28.19 -9.55
N ASP A 411 -4.32 -27.41 -10.60
CA ASP A 411 -3.17 -26.55 -10.84
C ASP A 411 -3.47 -25.15 -10.33
N LEU A 412 -2.46 -24.48 -9.76
CA LEU A 412 -2.57 -23.07 -9.43
C LEU A 412 -1.97 -22.22 -10.53
N GLN A 413 -2.78 -21.38 -11.15
CA GLN A 413 -2.31 -20.37 -12.07
C GLN A 413 -2.13 -19.05 -11.32
N VAL A 414 -0.88 -18.63 -11.13
CA VAL A 414 -0.49 -17.36 -10.50
C VAL A 414 -0.23 -16.36 -11.60
N LYS A 415 -1.18 -15.44 -11.80
CA LYS A 415 -1.06 -14.34 -12.76
C LYS A 415 -0.63 -13.10 -12.04
N VAL A 416 0.45 -12.49 -12.48
CA VAL A 416 0.95 -11.22 -11.94
C VAL A 416 1.02 -10.18 -13.04
N LYS A 417 0.75 -8.93 -12.68
CA LYS A 417 0.99 -7.77 -13.50
C LYS A 417 2.03 -6.91 -12.80
N GLU A 418 3.22 -6.85 -13.37
CA GLU A 418 4.34 -6.11 -12.78
C GLU A 418 4.04 -4.61 -12.73
N GLY A 419 4.35 -3.99 -11.59
CA GLY A 419 4.25 -2.57 -11.32
C GLY A 419 5.61 -1.88 -11.31
N GLN A 420 5.62 -0.60 -10.98
CA GLN A 420 6.86 0.16 -10.80
C GLN A 420 7.45 -0.11 -9.42
N THR A 421 8.66 -0.67 -9.38
CA THR A 421 9.40 -1.00 -8.15
C THR A 421 10.47 0.04 -7.79
N GLY A 422 10.82 0.92 -8.73
CA GLY A 422 11.72 2.05 -8.52
C GLY A 422 10.96 3.31 -8.07
N ARG A 423 11.46 4.00 -7.04
CA ARG A 423 10.88 5.23 -6.51
C ARG A 423 11.94 6.29 -6.32
N LEU A 424 11.65 7.50 -6.80
CA LEU A 424 12.42 8.71 -6.49
C LEU A 424 11.65 9.53 -5.47
N MET A 425 12.30 9.89 -4.39
CA MET A 425 11.73 10.69 -3.30
C MET A 425 12.47 12.02 -3.24
N LEU A 426 11.71 13.11 -3.17
CA LEU A 426 12.22 14.45 -2.93
C LEU A 426 11.46 14.99 -1.72
N GLY A 427 12.18 15.47 -0.73
CA GLY A 427 11.61 15.98 0.50
C GLY A 427 12.32 17.23 0.99
N ALA A 428 11.64 17.99 1.82
CA ALA A 428 12.23 19.03 2.62
C ALA A 428 11.62 18.95 4.02
N GLY A 429 12.45 19.07 5.04
CA GLY A 429 12.05 19.07 6.43
C GLY A 429 12.59 20.28 7.16
N PHE A 430 11.95 20.61 8.27
CA PHE A 430 12.42 21.60 9.22
C PHE A 430 12.14 21.12 10.63
N SER A 431 13.14 21.20 11.48
CA SER A 431 12.96 20.85 12.88
C SER A 431 13.72 21.82 13.81
N SER A 432 13.31 21.85 15.06
CA SER A 432 14.05 22.60 16.08
C SER A 432 15.43 21.99 16.40
N ALA A 433 15.71 20.78 15.94
CA ALA A 433 16.95 20.06 16.15
C ALA A 433 17.92 20.15 14.95
N ASP A 434 17.40 20.10 13.72
CA ASP A 434 18.22 19.98 12.50
C ASP A 434 18.09 21.18 11.56
N SER A 435 17.35 22.24 11.99
CA SER A 435 17.06 23.40 11.14
C SER A 435 16.41 22.99 9.81
N VAL A 436 16.86 23.44 8.66
CA VAL A 436 16.32 23.07 7.35
C VAL A 436 17.11 21.91 6.77
N VAL A 437 16.43 20.89 6.29
CA VAL A 437 17.02 19.71 5.63
C VAL A 437 16.30 19.44 4.32
N GLY A 438 17.05 19.32 3.23
CA GLY A 438 16.57 18.78 1.95
C GLY A 438 16.95 17.30 1.85
N THR A 439 16.02 16.48 1.37
CA THR A 439 16.24 15.04 1.18
C THR A 439 15.99 14.65 -0.26
N ILE A 440 16.89 13.87 -0.83
CA ILE A 440 16.71 13.16 -2.09
C ILE A 440 16.96 11.68 -1.86
N GLY A 441 16.02 10.83 -2.28
CA GLY A 441 16.13 9.40 -2.11
C GLY A 441 15.74 8.66 -3.37
N PHE A 442 16.46 7.58 -3.64
CA PHE A 442 16.10 6.59 -4.64
C PHE A 442 16.02 5.22 -3.98
N SER A 443 14.98 4.48 -4.28
CA SER A 443 14.83 3.10 -3.83
C SER A 443 14.33 2.20 -4.96
N GLN A 444 14.87 0.98 -5.04
CA GLN A 444 14.42 -0.09 -5.93
C GLN A 444 14.16 -1.33 -5.08
N SER A 445 12.90 -1.75 -5.02
CA SER A 445 12.48 -2.85 -4.12
C SER A 445 12.59 -4.25 -4.73
N ASN A 446 12.70 -4.36 -6.06
CA ASN A 446 12.93 -5.61 -6.78
C ASN A 446 14.27 -5.53 -7.51
N PHE A 447 15.34 -5.20 -6.78
CA PHE A 447 16.68 -5.02 -7.34
C PHE A 447 17.31 -6.37 -7.70
N ASP A 448 18.21 -6.37 -8.66
CA ASP A 448 19.02 -7.52 -9.07
C ASP A 448 20.44 -7.05 -9.38
N ILE A 449 21.35 -7.24 -8.44
CA ILE A 449 22.74 -6.80 -8.58
C ILE A 449 23.49 -7.62 -9.62
N ALA A 450 23.07 -8.86 -9.86
CA ALA A 450 23.75 -9.78 -10.77
C ALA A 450 23.41 -9.55 -12.25
N ASN A 451 22.24 -8.98 -12.53
CA ASN A 451 21.80 -8.65 -13.88
C ASN A 451 22.23 -7.25 -14.29
N GLY A 452 22.48 -7.08 -15.59
CA GLY A 452 22.71 -5.76 -16.17
C GLY A 452 21.48 -4.86 -16.12
N TRP A 453 21.61 -3.64 -16.68
CA TRP A 453 20.51 -2.69 -16.80
C TRP A 453 19.22 -3.36 -17.30
N PRO A 454 18.04 -3.19 -16.65
CA PRO A 454 17.72 -2.19 -15.61
C PRO A 454 17.91 -2.63 -14.13
N TYR A 455 18.65 -3.70 -13.83
CA TYR A 455 18.91 -4.21 -12.48
C TYR A 455 17.65 -4.58 -11.70
N ILE A 456 16.71 -5.29 -12.33
CA ILE A 456 15.41 -5.66 -11.74
C ILE A 456 15.21 -7.17 -11.87
N GLY A 457 14.71 -7.82 -10.80
CA GLY A 457 14.21 -9.18 -10.89
C GLY A 457 14.52 -10.11 -9.73
N ALA A 458 15.59 -9.91 -8.96
CA ALA A 458 16.02 -10.83 -7.90
C ALA A 458 15.26 -10.67 -6.56
N GLY A 459 14.44 -9.63 -6.44
CA GLY A 459 13.74 -9.34 -5.18
C GLY A 459 14.65 -8.76 -4.09
N GLU A 460 15.83 -8.32 -4.45
CA GLU A 460 16.74 -7.58 -3.58
C GLU A 460 16.24 -6.15 -3.40
N ARG A 461 16.82 -5.40 -2.47
CA ARG A 461 16.48 -4.00 -2.21
C ARG A 461 17.72 -3.15 -2.35
N PHE A 462 17.60 -2.08 -3.11
CA PHE A 462 18.61 -1.04 -3.21
C PHE A 462 18.02 0.29 -2.75
N ARG A 463 18.80 1.06 -2.01
CA ARG A 463 18.47 2.42 -1.59
C ARG A 463 19.69 3.33 -1.69
N ALA A 464 19.46 4.57 -2.07
CA ALA A 464 20.44 5.64 -2.02
C ALA A 464 19.74 6.89 -1.52
N ASN A 465 20.19 7.44 -0.41
CA ASN A 465 19.61 8.63 0.22
C ASN A 465 20.69 9.67 0.45
N ALA A 466 20.33 10.92 0.21
CA ALA A 466 21.12 12.07 0.56
C ALA A 466 20.27 13.07 1.33
N GLU A 467 20.74 13.48 2.48
CA GLU A 467 20.16 14.56 3.29
C GLU A 467 21.19 15.69 3.38
N ILE A 468 20.78 16.89 3.04
CA ILE A 468 21.64 18.07 3.03
C ILE A 468 20.91 19.16 3.79
N GLY A 469 21.46 19.55 4.91
CA GLY A 469 20.95 20.59 5.78
C GLY A 469 22.04 21.52 6.29
N THR A 470 21.65 22.52 7.05
CA THR A 470 22.57 23.48 7.66
C THR A 470 23.39 22.89 8.81
N GLU A 471 22.77 21.99 9.57
CA GLU A 471 23.36 21.35 10.75
C GLU A 471 23.80 19.91 10.50
N ARG A 472 23.33 19.30 9.38
CA ARG A 472 23.55 17.90 9.09
C ARG A 472 23.67 17.63 7.58
N GLN A 473 24.62 16.74 7.25
CA GLN A 473 24.73 16.13 5.93
C GLN A 473 24.83 14.60 6.10
N SER A 474 24.09 13.85 5.32
CA SER A 474 24.11 12.39 5.39
C SER A 474 23.95 11.80 3.99
N PHE A 475 24.80 10.82 3.67
CA PHE A 475 24.69 10.03 2.44
C PHE A 475 24.70 8.56 2.83
N ASN A 476 23.72 7.82 2.36
CA ASN A 476 23.60 6.39 2.61
C ASN A 476 23.30 5.65 1.31
N ILE A 477 24.05 4.59 1.04
CA ILE A 477 23.79 3.64 -0.04
C ILE A 477 23.71 2.26 0.59
N GLY A 478 22.54 1.61 0.46
CA GLY A 478 22.28 0.31 1.03
C GLY A 478 21.80 -0.70 -0.01
N TRP A 479 22.29 -1.92 0.12
CA TRP A 479 21.83 -3.09 -0.61
C TRP A 479 21.44 -4.17 0.38
N THR A 480 20.34 -4.89 0.11
CA THR A 480 19.85 -5.96 0.99
C THR A 480 19.26 -7.09 0.15
N ASP A 481 19.75 -8.31 0.36
CA ASP A 481 19.10 -9.54 -0.09
C ASP A 481 18.24 -10.11 1.05
N PRO A 482 16.88 -10.07 0.94
CA PRO A 482 15.99 -10.58 1.99
C PRO A 482 15.93 -12.10 2.09
N TRP A 483 16.48 -12.81 1.10
CA TRP A 483 16.51 -14.28 1.03
C TRP A 483 17.92 -14.81 0.76
N PHE A 484 18.84 -14.35 1.59
CA PHE A 484 20.25 -14.69 1.44
C PHE A 484 20.47 -16.20 1.45
N ASN A 485 21.17 -16.68 0.43
CA ASN A 485 21.43 -18.10 0.22
C ASN A 485 20.16 -18.99 0.17
N GLY A 486 19.02 -18.43 -0.28
CA GLY A 486 17.74 -19.14 -0.39
C GLY A 486 16.99 -19.37 0.93
N GLU A 487 17.49 -18.80 2.03
CA GLU A 487 16.86 -18.83 3.35
C GLU A 487 16.14 -17.50 3.65
N PRO A 488 15.06 -17.49 4.46
CA PRO A 488 14.36 -16.26 4.85
C PRO A 488 15.18 -15.45 5.88
N MET A 489 16.36 -15.06 5.48
CA MET A 489 17.37 -14.35 6.24
C MET A 489 17.90 -13.20 5.40
N ALA A 490 17.77 -11.97 5.90
CA ALA A 490 18.19 -10.79 5.16
C ALA A 490 19.67 -10.50 5.41
N PHE A 491 20.47 -10.44 4.34
CA PHE A 491 21.84 -9.95 4.37
C PHE A 491 21.90 -8.55 3.79
N GLY A 492 22.49 -7.61 4.52
CA GLY A 492 22.55 -6.20 4.14
C GLY A 492 23.98 -5.66 4.17
N VAL A 493 24.26 -4.75 3.25
CA VAL A 493 25.48 -3.93 3.22
C VAL A 493 25.09 -2.49 3.01
N ASP A 494 25.47 -1.62 3.92
CA ASP A 494 25.22 -0.19 3.90
C ASP A 494 26.56 0.56 3.90
N LEU A 495 26.71 1.52 2.98
CA LEU A 495 27.78 2.50 2.97
C LEU A 495 27.20 3.82 3.43
N PHE A 496 27.84 4.49 4.34
CA PHE A 496 27.33 5.75 4.88
C PHE A 496 28.44 6.79 5.07
N TYR A 497 28.03 8.03 4.94
CA TYR A 497 28.77 9.22 5.36
C TYR A 497 27.80 10.10 6.16
N ASN A 498 28.20 10.52 7.37
CA ASN A 498 27.44 11.45 8.17
C ASN A 498 28.36 12.57 8.65
N GLN A 499 27.85 13.79 8.56
CA GLN A 499 28.49 14.97 9.10
C GLN A 499 27.43 15.76 9.87
N ARG A 500 27.78 16.20 11.08
CA ARG A 500 26.90 17.01 11.91
C ARG A 500 27.66 18.12 12.58
N TYR A 501 27.17 19.34 12.40
CA TYR A 501 27.65 20.52 13.06
C TYR A 501 26.90 20.74 14.37
N TYR A 502 27.62 20.75 15.47
CA TYR A 502 27.10 21.18 16.76
C TYR A 502 27.61 22.58 17.06
N THR A 503 27.10 23.24 18.09
CA THR A 503 27.48 24.63 18.42
C THR A 503 28.96 24.77 18.70
N ASP A 504 29.60 23.73 19.25
CA ASP A 504 30.94 23.81 19.83
C ASP A 504 31.93 22.80 19.17
N TRP A 505 31.45 21.95 18.26
CA TRP A 505 32.26 20.92 17.60
C TRP A 505 31.57 20.30 16.36
N GLU A 506 32.37 19.71 15.52
CA GLU A 506 31.92 18.96 14.33
C GLU A 506 32.17 17.46 14.52
N TYR A 507 31.26 16.67 13.98
CA TYR A 507 31.31 15.23 13.97
C TYR A 507 31.15 14.70 12.54
N GLN A 508 32.10 13.86 12.14
CA GLN A 508 32.05 13.21 10.82
C GLN A 508 32.27 11.71 10.97
N THR A 509 31.53 10.91 10.18
CA THR A 509 31.80 9.49 10.04
C THR A 509 31.68 9.06 8.60
N PHE A 510 32.54 8.17 8.19
CA PHE A 510 32.46 7.43 6.93
C PHE A 510 32.68 5.95 7.22
N GLY A 511 31.75 5.10 6.75
CA GLY A 511 31.85 3.69 7.10
C GLY A 511 30.96 2.77 6.29
N THR A 512 30.99 1.53 6.71
CA THR A 512 30.13 0.46 6.20
C THR A 512 29.52 -0.31 7.35
N GLU A 513 28.32 -0.80 7.14
CA GLU A 513 27.66 -1.74 8.03
C GLU A 513 27.28 -3.00 7.25
N VAL A 514 27.73 -4.16 7.71
CA VAL A 514 27.29 -5.46 7.19
C VAL A 514 26.38 -6.10 8.21
N SER A 515 25.20 -6.55 7.78
CA SER A 515 24.19 -7.07 8.70
C SER A 515 23.54 -8.35 8.21
N LEU A 516 23.12 -9.16 9.17
CA LEU A 516 22.36 -10.39 8.96
C LEU A 516 21.15 -10.37 9.89
N THR A 517 19.94 -10.47 9.34
CA THR A 517 18.68 -10.42 10.10
C THR A 517 17.87 -11.68 9.84
N LYS A 518 17.51 -12.40 10.90
CA LYS A 518 16.69 -13.61 10.84
C LYS A 518 15.43 -13.46 11.66
N ARG A 519 14.28 -13.87 11.10
CA ARG A 519 13.04 -14.04 11.87
C ARG A 519 13.12 -15.32 12.67
N LEU A 520 12.80 -15.23 13.97
CA LEU A 520 12.85 -16.37 14.90
C LEU A 520 11.52 -17.10 15.00
N ASP A 521 10.41 -16.38 14.83
CA ASP A 521 9.04 -16.93 14.90
C ASP A 521 8.14 -16.26 13.85
N ASN A 522 7.40 -17.09 13.10
CA ASN A 522 6.44 -16.60 12.10
C ASN A 522 5.09 -16.19 12.73
N LEU A 523 4.77 -16.65 13.93
CA LEU A 523 3.51 -16.36 14.62
C LEU A 523 3.63 -15.13 15.53
N GLN A 524 4.81 -14.93 16.13
CA GLN A 524 5.14 -13.74 16.90
C GLN A 524 6.47 -13.21 16.36
N PRO A 525 6.48 -12.08 15.65
CA PRO A 525 7.60 -11.65 14.82
C PRO A 525 8.79 -11.15 15.65
N TRP A 526 9.53 -12.10 16.23
CA TRP A 526 10.85 -11.82 16.78
C TRP A 526 11.89 -11.84 15.67
N THR A 527 12.76 -10.87 15.65
CA THR A 527 13.90 -10.77 14.74
C THR A 527 15.20 -10.69 15.53
N LEU A 528 16.19 -11.47 15.10
CA LEU A 528 17.56 -11.34 15.57
C LEU A 528 18.39 -10.71 14.46
N ARG A 529 19.02 -9.58 14.74
CA ARG A 529 19.94 -8.89 13.85
C ARG A 529 21.35 -8.92 14.44
N SER A 530 22.30 -9.40 13.64
CA SER A 530 23.72 -9.29 13.90
C SER A 530 24.31 -8.32 12.89
N ALA A 531 25.03 -7.33 13.32
CA ALA A 531 25.64 -6.34 12.44
C ALA A 531 27.09 -6.06 12.85
N LEU A 532 27.91 -5.71 11.88
CA LEU A 532 29.25 -5.18 12.08
C LEU A 532 29.32 -3.81 11.43
N ARG A 533 29.41 -2.77 12.25
CA ARG A 533 29.70 -1.41 11.85
C ARG A 533 31.21 -1.21 11.86
N THR A 534 31.71 -0.75 10.75
CA THR A 534 33.13 -0.39 10.56
C THR A 534 33.19 1.02 10.03
N GLU A 535 33.78 1.94 10.76
CA GLU A 535 33.78 3.36 10.37
C GLU A 535 35.05 4.10 10.83
N TYR A 536 35.31 5.18 10.14
CA TYR A 536 36.29 6.17 10.53
C TYR A 536 35.53 7.36 11.13
N VAL A 537 35.89 7.76 12.34
CA VAL A 537 35.24 8.82 13.11
C VAL A 537 36.19 9.97 13.29
N THR A 538 35.73 11.18 12.99
CA THR A 538 36.46 12.43 13.24
C THR A 538 35.60 13.32 14.15
N VAL A 539 36.20 13.79 15.23
CA VAL A 539 35.63 14.80 16.14
C VAL A 539 36.55 16.00 16.13
N SER A 540 36.01 17.16 15.74
CA SER A 540 36.76 18.39 15.59
C SER A 540 36.11 19.50 16.45
N PRO A 541 36.63 19.78 17.69
CA PRO A 541 36.16 20.89 18.50
C PRO A 541 36.49 22.25 17.87
N ASP A 542 35.63 23.23 18.11
CA ASP A 542 35.88 24.61 17.68
C ASP A 542 37.03 25.26 18.46
N ASN A 543 37.62 26.29 17.88
CA ASN A 543 38.78 26.97 18.49
C ASN A 543 38.48 27.60 19.88
N ASP A 544 37.24 27.98 20.12
CA ASP A 544 36.73 28.57 21.38
C ASP A 544 36.05 27.55 22.31
N ALA A 545 36.03 26.27 21.93
CA ALA A 545 35.52 25.19 22.75
C ALA A 545 36.26 25.08 24.09
N SER A 546 35.59 24.53 25.12
CA SER A 546 36.20 24.27 26.44
C SER A 546 37.37 23.28 26.34
N LEU A 547 38.25 23.31 27.33
CA LEU A 547 39.39 22.39 27.41
C LEU A 547 38.94 20.95 27.42
N ARG A 548 37.86 20.62 28.15
CA ARG A 548 37.30 19.26 28.19
C ARG A 548 36.79 18.79 26.86
N LEU A 549 36.22 19.70 26.05
CA LEU A 549 35.74 19.36 24.73
C LEU A 549 36.92 19.22 23.74
N LYS A 550 37.97 20.00 23.89
CA LYS A 550 39.20 19.88 23.09
C LYS A 550 39.97 18.58 23.36
N GLU A 551 39.85 18.00 24.53
CA GLU A 551 40.39 16.68 24.87
C GLU A 551 39.68 15.54 24.14
N GLU A 552 38.46 15.76 23.58
CA GLU A 552 37.69 14.81 22.80
C GLU A 552 38.04 14.85 21.29
N GLU A 553 38.99 15.73 20.88
CA GLU A 553 39.44 15.74 19.46
C GLU A 553 40.04 14.41 19.09
N THR A 554 39.52 13.81 18.01
CA THR A 554 39.92 12.46 17.63
C THR A 554 39.72 12.18 16.15
N ASP A 555 40.54 11.28 15.61
CA ASP A 555 40.47 10.65 14.32
C ASP A 555 40.67 9.16 14.51
N GLU A 556 39.61 8.38 14.57
CA GLU A 556 39.65 7.01 15.01
C GLU A 556 38.94 6.04 14.08
N PHE A 557 39.44 4.79 14.08
CA PHE A 557 38.82 3.69 13.39
C PHE A 557 38.08 2.81 14.38
N VAL A 558 36.77 2.61 14.11
CA VAL A 558 35.86 1.90 15.00
C VAL A 558 35.30 0.65 14.34
N ASN A 559 35.42 -0.48 15.00
CA ASN A 559 34.73 -1.73 14.68
C ASN A 559 33.78 -2.09 15.81
N ALA A 560 32.50 -2.19 15.51
CA ALA A 560 31.44 -2.35 16.50
C ALA A 560 30.47 -3.47 16.09
N PRO A 561 30.74 -4.75 16.42
CA PRO A 561 29.73 -5.79 16.34
C PRO A 561 28.57 -5.49 17.27
N THR A 562 27.35 -5.62 16.72
CA THR A 562 26.09 -5.33 17.42
C THR A 562 25.15 -6.50 17.26
N PHE A 563 24.48 -6.88 18.34
CA PHE A 563 23.41 -7.86 18.36
C PHE A 563 22.13 -7.22 18.85
N THR A 564 21.05 -7.35 18.06
CA THR A 564 19.74 -6.79 18.38
C THR A 564 18.67 -7.87 18.30
N LEU A 565 17.92 -8.02 19.38
CA LEU A 565 16.69 -8.79 19.43
C LEU A 565 15.52 -7.81 19.42
N ALA A 566 14.62 -7.93 18.45
CA ALA A 566 13.52 -7.01 18.29
C ALA A 566 12.19 -7.73 18.02
N ARG A 567 11.10 -7.08 18.41
CA ARG A 567 9.73 -7.51 18.15
C ARG A 567 8.91 -6.28 17.74
N ASP A 568 8.22 -6.38 16.60
CA ASP A 568 7.35 -5.33 16.10
C ASP A 568 6.00 -5.93 15.73
N THR A 569 4.96 -5.55 16.47
CA THR A 569 3.58 -5.99 16.27
C THR A 569 2.64 -4.83 15.96
N ARG A 570 3.17 -3.65 15.68
CA ARG A 570 2.38 -2.45 15.38
C ARG A 570 1.50 -2.67 14.15
N ASN A 571 0.27 -2.19 14.23
CA ASN A 571 -0.67 -2.23 13.11
C ASN A 571 -0.32 -1.24 11.97
N SER A 572 0.51 -0.25 12.22
CA SER A 572 0.99 0.75 11.25
C SER A 572 2.38 1.24 11.62
N LEU A 573 3.24 1.48 10.61
CA LEU A 573 4.55 2.08 10.81
C LEU A 573 4.49 3.60 10.92
N VAL A 574 3.50 4.24 10.28
CA VAL A 574 3.38 5.71 10.21
C VAL A 574 2.63 6.27 11.42
N ARG A 575 1.47 5.69 11.74
CA ARG A 575 0.66 6.03 12.91
C ARG A 575 0.17 4.76 13.57
N PRO A 576 0.97 4.18 14.47
CA PRO A 576 0.54 3.02 15.24
C PRO A 576 -0.61 3.41 16.19
N THR A 577 -1.65 2.60 16.20
CA THR A 577 -2.78 2.73 17.14
C THR A 577 -2.89 1.53 18.07
N ASP A 578 -2.20 0.44 17.72
CA ASP A 578 -2.21 -0.82 18.48
C ASP A 578 -0.90 -1.58 18.26
N GLY A 579 -0.48 -2.36 19.24
CA GLY A 579 0.70 -3.21 19.18
C GLY A 579 1.90 -2.66 19.96
N GLU A 580 3.05 -3.27 19.71
CA GLU A 580 4.30 -3.05 20.44
C GLU A 580 5.48 -2.95 19.48
N ASN A 581 6.46 -2.13 19.85
CA ASN A 581 7.78 -2.11 19.21
C ASN A 581 8.86 -2.20 20.30
N PHE A 582 9.34 -3.42 20.53
CA PHE A 582 10.36 -3.74 21.52
C PHE A 582 11.70 -4.03 20.85
N SER A 583 12.80 -3.58 21.46
CA SER A 583 14.15 -3.99 21.07
C SER A 583 15.13 -3.94 22.26
N ILE A 584 16.04 -4.92 22.25
CA ILE A 584 17.23 -4.92 23.12
C ILE A 584 18.45 -5.11 22.23
N SER A 585 19.48 -4.30 22.42
CA SER A 585 20.72 -4.38 21.66
C SER A 585 21.95 -4.32 22.56
N ALA A 586 22.96 -5.05 22.14
CA ALA A 586 24.29 -5.05 22.76
C ALA A 586 25.33 -4.79 21.66
N GLU A 587 26.16 -3.79 21.86
CA GLU A 587 27.29 -3.44 21.00
C GLU A 587 28.59 -3.61 21.80
N LEU A 588 29.65 -4.05 21.13
CA LEU A 588 30.94 -4.22 21.73
C LEU A 588 32.02 -3.66 20.81
N GLN A 589 32.91 -2.85 21.34
CA GLN A 589 34.10 -2.34 20.65
C GLN A 589 35.34 -2.89 21.37
N SER A 590 36.38 -3.26 20.63
CA SER A 590 37.61 -3.77 21.26
C SER A 590 38.81 -3.67 20.32
N ALA A 591 39.95 -3.37 20.86
CA ALA A 591 41.24 -3.43 20.15
C ALA A 591 41.55 -4.83 19.61
N ALA A 592 40.94 -5.88 20.16
CA ALA A 592 41.09 -7.25 19.68
C ALA A 592 40.63 -7.44 18.22
N TRP A 593 39.73 -6.64 17.72
CA TRP A 593 39.31 -6.57 16.31
C TRP A 593 39.52 -5.20 15.66
N ALA A 594 40.62 -4.56 16.06
CA ALA A 594 41.09 -3.29 15.49
C ALA A 594 40.13 -2.10 15.68
N SER A 595 39.33 -2.06 16.75
CA SER A 595 38.65 -0.85 17.17
C SER A 595 39.58 0.01 18.02
N ALA A 596 39.49 1.33 17.87
CA ALA A 596 40.27 2.28 18.69
C ALA A 596 39.90 2.19 20.17
N ASN A 597 38.62 1.92 20.47
CA ASN A 597 38.08 1.92 21.82
C ASN A 597 37.85 0.49 22.32
N ASN A 598 37.95 0.30 23.62
CA ASN A 598 37.42 -0.87 24.30
C ASN A 598 36.22 -0.42 25.16
N LEU A 599 35.03 -0.73 24.71
CA LEU A 599 33.78 -0.38 25.41
C LEU A 599 32.66 -1.34 25.03
N TYR A 600 31.60 -1.37 25.84
CA TYR A 600 30.32 -1.94 25.46
C TYR A 600 29.18 -0.95 25.64
N LYS A 601 28.13 -1.18 24.87
CA LYS A 601 26.86 -0.42 24.96
C LYS A 601 25.70 -1.38 25.05
N LEU A 602 24.77 -1.09 25.94
CA LEU A 602 23.50 -1.81 26.04
C LEU A 602 22.36 -0.82 25.89
N SER A 603 21.34 -1.22 25.12
CA SER A 603 20.15 -0.42 24.90
C SER A 603 18.90 -1.29 24.98
N ILE A 604 17.91 -0.82 25.73
CA ILE A 604 16.56 -1.39 25.72
C ILE A 604 15.58 -0.29 25.35
N LYS A 605 14.67 -0.60 24.42
CA LYS A 605 13.62 0.30 23.96
C LYS A 605 12.32 -0.46 23.87
N ASP A 606 11.24 0.17 24.30
CA ASP A 606 9.90 -0.34 24.16
C ASP A 606 8.91 0.79 23.89
N ALA A 607 7.91 0.52 23.04
CA ALA A 607 6.80 1.41 22.77
C ALA A 607 5.52 0.60 22.59
N LEU A 608 4.59 0.81 23.50
CA LEU A 608 3.27 0.16 23.56
C LEU A 608 2.21 1.14 23.09
N TYR A 609 1.30 0.68 22.26
CA TYR A 609 0.21 1.47 21.71
C TYR A 609 -1.11 0.82 22.08
N PHE A 610 -2.02 1.60 22.66
CA PHE A 610 -3.33 1.13 23.12
C PHE A 610 -4.41 1.97 22.45
N PRO A 611 -5.32 1.37 21.67
CA PRO A 611 -6.46 2.09 21.12
C PRO A 611 -7.41 2.53 22.25
N VAL A 612 -7.85 3.78 22.18
CA VAL A 612 -8.83 4.35 23.11
C VAL A 612 -10.00 4.88 22.30
N GLY A 613 -11.13 4.15 22.32
CA GLY A 613 -12.23 4.43 21.41
C GLY A 613 -11.84 4.16 19.95
N ASP A 614 -12.44 4.87 19.01
CA ASP A 614 -12.31 4.56 17.59
C ASP A 614 -11.03 5.13 16.94
N GLU A 615 -10.54 6.30 17.40
CA GLU A 615 -9.42 6.98 16.73
C GLU A 615 -8.35 7.54 17.68
N SER A 616 -8.57 7.50 19.01
CA SER A 616 -7.60 7.97 19.99
C SER A 616 -6.61 6.87 20.37
N VAL A 617 -5.41 7.26 20.76
CA VAL A 617 -4.32 6.35 21.10
C VAL A 617 -3.65 6.78 22.40
N PHE A 618 -3.44 5.82 23.28
CA PHE A 618 -2.54 6.00 24.42
C PHE A 618 -1.24 5.25 24.14
N LYS A 619 -0.12 5.98 24.23
CA LYS A 619 1.23 5.46 24.00
C LYS A 619 2.01 5.48 25.30
N LEU A 620 2.64 4.37 25.63
CA LEU A 620 3.71 4.28 26.61
C LEU A 620 5.00 3.91 25.90
N SER A 621 6.07 4.67 26.13
CA SER A 621 7.37 4.29 25.60
C SER A 621 8.46 4.51 26.64
N GLY A 622 9.48 3.67 26.58
CA GLY A 622 10.65 3.72 27.44
C GLY A 622 11.92 3.40 26.68
N GLN A 623 13.00 4.04 27.07
CA GLN A 623 14.33 3.74 26.59
C GLN A 623 15.30 3.84 27.76
N ALA A 624 16.21 2.88 27.87
CA ALA A 624 17.32 2.93 28.81
C ALA A 624 18.58 2.45 28.09
N ASP A 625 19.63 3.25 28.18
CA ASP A 625 20.90 3.01 27.51
C ASP A 625 22.04 3.14 28.52
N THR A 626 23.08 2.33 28.38
CA THR A 626 24.33 2.49 29.10
C THR A 626 25.52 2.15 28.19
N ALA A 627 26.62 2.88 28.40
CA ALA A 627 27.90 2.64 27.78
C ALA A 627 28.97 2.59 28.86
N GLU A 628 29.94 1.69 28.76
CA GLU A 628 31.02 1.58 29.74
C GLU A 628 32.32 1.25 29.01
N GLY A 629 33.36 2.01 29.35
CA GLY A 629 34.73 1.72 28.91
C GLY A 629 35.29 0.50 29.61
N LEU A 630 36.02 -0.30 28.89
CA LEU A 630 36.66 -1.53 29.36
C LEU A 630 38.15 -1.31 29.46
N PHE A 631 38.79 -2.02 30.40
CA PHE A 631 40.25 -2.02 30.61
C PHE A 631 40.87 -0.65 30.97
N GLY A 632 40.03 0.31 31.41
CA GLY A 632 40.44 1.65 31.79
C GLY A 632 40.31 2.70 30.68
N ASP A 633 39.71 2.34 29.55
CA ASP A 633 39.36 3.31 28.52
C ASP A 633 38.11 4.12 28.92
N ASP A 634 38.06 5.38 28.51
CA ASP A 634 36.87 6.23 28.65
C ASP A 634 35.93 6.04 27.48
N VAL A 635 34.64 6.35 27.66
CA VAL A 635 33.66 6.40 26.58
C VAL A 635 33.82 7.73 25.83
N PRO A 636 34.24 7.77 24.56
CA PRO A 636 34.43 9.00 23.81
C PRO A 636 33.10 9.72 23.55
N ILE A 637 33.12 11.03 23.35
CA ILE A 637 31.93 11.87 23.24
C ILE A 637 30.94 11.42 22.16
N TYR A 638 31.42 10.86 21.08
CA TYR A 638 30.60 10.41 19.97
C TYR A 638 29.85 9.09 20.26
N GLU A 639 30.23 8.36 21.32
CA GLU A 639 29.54 7.15 21.80
C GLU A 639 28.67 7.41 23.05
N ARG A 640 28.73 8.63 23.64
CA ARG A 640 27.90 9.00 24.79
C ARG A 640 26.45 9.32 24.41
N TYR A 641 25.61 9.32 25.41
CA TYR A 641 24.19 9.62 25.27
C TYR A 641 23.88 11.07 25.62
N PHE A 642 22.85 11.62 24.92
CA PHE A 642 22.40 12.98 25.12
C PHE A 642 20.89 13.01 25.26
N GLY A 643 20.38 13.88 26.17
CA GLY A 643 18.96 14.08 26.40
C GLY A 643 18.51 15.50 26.08
N GLY A 644 17.20 15.69 25.98
CA GLY A 644 16.54 16.94 25.59
C GLY A 644 16.17 16.98 24.11
N GLY A 645 15.21 17.80 23.77
CA GLY A 645 14.70 17.95 22.42
C GLY A 645 13.49 17.08 22.10
N ILE A 646 13.07 17.16 20.84
CA ILE A 646 11.93 16.41 20.34
C ILE A 646 12.27 14.91 20.29
N GLY A 647 11.32 14.07 20.68
CA GLY A 647 11.51 12.61 20.67
C GLY A 647 12.35 12.04 21.83
N ARG A 648 12.79 12.88 22.75
CA ARG A 648 13.49 12.48 23.99
C ARG A 648 12.84 13.10 25.22
N ILE A 649 13.48 14.09 25.88
CA ILE A 649 12.89 14.80 27.02
C ILE A 649 12.51 16.21 26.52
N ARG A 650 11.23 16.41 26.16
CA ARG A 650 10.73 17.69 25.67
C ARG A 650 10.73 18.76 26.76
N GLY A 651 10.75 20.03 26.38
CA GLY A 651 10.85 21.15 27.33
C GLY A 651 12.27 21.64 27.58
N PHE A 652 13.28 20.87 27.18
CA PHE A 652 14.68 21.23 27.21
C PHE A 652 15.25 21.41 25.78
N ARG A 653 16.35 22.17 25.68
CA ARG A 653 17.08 22.29 24.42
C ARG A 653 17.63 20.92 23.99
N GLU A 654 17.81 20.76 22.68
CA GLU A 654 18.47 19.59 22.10
C GLU A 654 19.82 19.36 22.80
N ARG A 655 20.05 18.10 23.24
CA ARG A 655 21.28 17.64 23.90
C ARG A 655 21.63 18.34 25.20
N ARG A 656 20.76 19.16 25.80
CA ARG A 656 21.04 20.01 26.99
C ARG A 656 20.40 19.48 28.27
N VAL A 657 19.98 18.22 28.31
CA VAL A 657 19.63 17.55 29.58
C VAL A 657 20.88 16.97 30.19
N GLY A 658 21.08 17.30 31.48
CA GLY A 658 22.25 16.96 32.26
C GLY A 658 22.76 18.17 33.07
N SER A 659 23.82 17.99 33.84
CA SER A 659 24.33 19.04 34.73
C SER A 659 25.86 19.08 34.76
N GLN A 660 26.41 20.22 35.19
CA GLN A 660 27.85 20.37 35.43
C GLN A 660 28.32 19.49 36.59
N ILE A 661 27.50 19.36 37.63
CA ILE A 661 27.78 18.51 38.79
C ILE A 661 27.88 17.05 38.39
N GLY A 662 26.97 16.60 37.47
CA GLY A 662 26.98 15.26 36.92
C GLY A 662 28.02 15.04 35.81
N GLY A 663 28.78 16.06 35.43
CA GLY A 663 29.83 15.95 34.40
C GLY A 663 29.33 15.82 32.96
N THR A 664 28.03 15.95 32.71
CA THR A 664 27.39 15.80 31.39
C THR A 664 27.30 17.11 30.60
N ILE A 665 27.60 18.24 31.27
CA ILE A 665 27.69 19.59 30.69
C ILE A 665 28.96 20.23 31.23
N ASP A 666 29.70 20.98 30.40
CA ASP A 666 30.91 21.68 30.82
C ASP A 666 30.64 23.04 31.44
N GLU A 667 31.69 23.74 31.81
CA GLU A 667 31.66 25.09 32.40
C GLU A 667 31.10 26.16 31.48
N ASN A 668 31.21 25.96 30.16
CA ASN A 668 30.65 26.83 29.12
C ASN A 668 29.22 26.46 28.73
N LYS A 669 28.59 25.51 29.42
CA LYS A 669 27.30 24.94 29.16
C LYS A 669 27.24 24.14 27.84
N ALA A 670 28.37 23.69 27.30
CA ALA A 670 28.40 22.78 26.17
C ALA A 670 28.04 21.34 26.62
N PRO A 671 27.25 20.58 25.84
CA PRO A 671 26.87 19.22 26.21
C PRO A 671 28.03 18.25 25.95
N LEU A 672 28.48 17.58 27.00
CA LEU A 672 29.49 16.52 26.98
C LEU A 672 28.86 15.12 26.85
N GLY A 673 27.54 15.03 27.11
CA GLY A 673 26.83 13.74 27.18
C GLY A 673 27.15 12.93 28.42
N GLY A 674 26.51 11.80 28.56
CA GLY A 674 26.70 10.86 29.65
C GLY A 674 26.76 9.41 29.19
N GLN A 675 27.19 8.56 30.12
CA GLN A 675 27.33 7.12 29.85
C GLN A 675 26.04 6.34 30.13
N SER A 676 25.08 6.94 30.85
CA SER A 676 23.73 6.38 31.04
C SER A 676 22.66 7.36 30.66
N PHE A 677 21.59 6.85 30.06
CA PHE A 677 20.42 7.62 29.65
C PHE A 677 19.17 6.80 29.90
N ALA A 678 18.13 7.42 30.45
CA ALA A 678 16.82 6.82 30.50
C ALA A 678 15.73 7.86 30.25
N VAL A 679 14.70 7.44 29.52
CA VAL A 679 13.48 8.23 29.31
C VAL A 679 12.27 7.31 29.29
N ALA A 680 11.20 7.74 29.95
CA ALA A 680 9.87 7.16 29.83
C ALA A 680 8.89 8.25 29.37
N THR A 681 8.05 7.94 28.41
CA THR A 681 7.03 8.85 27.87
C THR A 681 5.66 8.20 27.96
N ALA A 682 4.71 8.93 28.52
CA ALA A 682 3.29 8.66 28.39
C ALA A 682 2.67 9.75 27.52
N GLU A 683 1.99 9.36 26.44
CA GLU A 683 1.36 10.30 25.50
C GLU A 683 -0.05 9.82 25.15
N PHE A 684 -0.99 10.74 25.15
CA PHE A 684 -2.36 10.49 24.68
C PHE A 684 -2.66 11.39 23.49
N ASP A 685 -3.03 10.78 22.39
CA ASP A 685 -3.42 11.44 21.13
C ASP A 685 -4.90 11.26 20.86
N SER A 686 -5.59 12.34 20.47
CA SER A 686 -6.99 12.27 20.08
C SER A 686 -7.28 13.18 18.88
N PRO A 687 -8.19 12.80 17.96
CA PRO A 687 -8.53 13.61 16.79
C PRO A 687 -9.21 14.91 17.20
N ILE A 688 -8.91 15.99 16.46
CA ILE A 688 -9.66 17.25 16.51
C ILE A 688 -10.64 17.30 15.33
N GLY A 689 -10.25 16.67 14.23
CA GLY A 689 -10.99 16.62 12.97
C GLY A 689 -10.07 16.77 11.75
N GLY A 690 -10.38 16.03 10.68
CA GLY A 690 -9.53 15.95 9.50
C GLY A 690 -8.14 15.41 9.83
N PRO A 691 -7.06 16.07 9.38
CA PRO A 691 -5.68 15.58 9.62
C PRO A 691 -5.11 15.98 10.99
N PHE A 692 -5.89 16.63 11.88
CA PHE A 692 -5.41 17.21 13.12
C PHE A 692 -5.71 16.35 14.33
N TYR A 693 -4.73 16.26 15.21
CA TYR A 693 -4.80 15.58 16.51
C TYR A 693 -4.20 16.49 17.57
N TRP A 694 -4.82 16.56 18.73
CA TRP A 694 -4.18 17.11 19.92
C TRP A 694 -3.52 15.99 20.72
N ALA A 695 -2.46 16.33 21.41
CA ALA A 695 -1.74 15.42 22.28
C ALA A 695 -1.51 16.02 23.65
N VAL A 696 -1.42 15.19 24.65
CA VAL A 696 -0.85 15.54 25.97
C VAL A 696 0.19 14.49 26.29
N PHE A 697 1.34 14.96 26.77
CA PHE A 697 2.43 14.06 27.06
C PHE A 697 3.09 14.36 28.42
N THR A 698 3.75 13.36 28.95
CA THR A 698 4.68 13.44 30.07
C THR A 698 5.95 12.70 29.69
N ASP A 699 7.10 13.37 29.79
CA ASP A 699 8.41 12.73 29.64
C ASP A 699 9.13 12.75 31.00
N ILE A 700 9.70 11.60 31.36
CA ILE A 700 10.44 11.40 32.62
C ILE A 700 11.81 10.83 32.29
N GLY A 701 12.90 11.47 32.68
CA GLY A 701 14.20 10.91 32.36
C GLY A 701 15.36 11.85 32.68
N ASN A 702 16.58 11.35 32.46
CA ASN A 702 17.82 12.11 32.61
C ASN A 702 18.97 11.48 31.82
N VAL A 703 20.10 12.19 31.80
CA VAL A 703 21.41 11.73 31.33
C VAL A 703 22.36 11.79 32.55
N TRP A 704 23.00 10.67 32.83
CA TRP A 704 23.96 10.58 33.94
C TRP A 704 25.38 10.36 33.41
N GLY A 705 26.37 10.93 34.13
CA GLY A 705 27.76 10.94 33.68
C GLY A 705 28.44 9.57 33.67
N ASN A 706 28.10 8.69 34.63
CA ASN A 706 28.73 7.39 34.75
C ASN A 706 27.87 6.27 34.16
N SER A 707 28.49 5.15 33.80
CA SER A 707 27.84 3.93 33.38
C SER A 707 27.00 3.35 34.50
N TRP A 708 25.85 2.75 34.12
CA TRP A 708 24.88 2.14 35.05
C TRP A 708 24.33 3.07 36.12
N GLU A 709 24.52 4.36 35.97
CA GLU A 709 24.03 5.34 36.91
C GLU A 709 22.59 5.75 36.54
N PHE A 710 21.64 5.12 37.20
CA PHE A 710 20.19 5.44 37.06
C PHE A 710 19.66 5.85 38.40
N LYS A 711 19.62 7.18 38.66
CA LYS A 711 19.19 7.77 39.93
C LYS A 711 17.74 8.23 39.85
N PRO A 712 16.80 7.57 40.53
CA PRO A 712 15.38 7.97 40.51
C PRO A 712 15.08 9.31 41.18
N ASP A 713 15.97 9.78 42.05
CA ASP A 713 15.91 11.07 42.73
C ASP A 713 16.52 12.23 41.95
N ASP A 714 17.26 11.93 40.86
CA ASP A 714 17.87 12.89 39.96
C ASP A 714 17.29 12.74 38.54
N ILE A 715 16.02 13.14 38.38
CA ILE A 715 15.28 13.03 37.13
C ILE A 715 14.61 14.33 36.74
N ASN A 716 14.41 14.52 35.45
CA ASN A 716 13.57 15.56 34.91
C ASN A 716 12.18 15.01 34.61
N VAL A 717 11.13 15.75 34.97
CA VAL A 717 9.74 15.44 34.59
C VAL A 717 9.20 16.62 33.82
N THR A 718 8.74 16.40 32.63
CA THR A 718 8.13 17.43 31.80
C THR A 718 6.72 17.01 31.43
N VAL A 719 5.82 17.97 31.29
CA VAL A 719 4.44 17.79 30.86
C VAL A 719 4.14 18.80 29.77
N GLY A 720 3.32 18.47 28.81
CA GLY A 720 2.97 19.46 27.81
C GLY A 720 1.86 19.05 26.86
N PRO A 721 1.22 20.07 26.25
CA PRO A 721 0.32 19.86 25.11
C PRO A 721 1.10 19.70 23.81
N GLY A 722 0.52 18.99 22.87
CA GLY A 722 1.01 18.83 21.52
C GLY A 722 -0.08 18.97 20.48
N LEU A 723 0.31 19.36 19.29
CA LEU A 723 -0.52 19.35 18.10
C LEU A 723 0.17 18.49 17.03
N ARG A 724 -0.59 17.62 16.43
CA ARG A 724 -0.16 16.74 15.34
C ARG A 724 -0.97 17.04 14.10
N MET A 725 -0.34 17.08 12.94
CA MET A 725 -1.02 17.20 11.65
C MET A 725 -0.45 16.16 10.69
N ASN A 726 -1.30 15.22 10.28
CA ASN A 726 -0.90 14.17 9.35
C ASN A 726 -1.17 14.63 7.91
N LEU A 727 -0.12 15.00 7.20
CA LEU A 727 -0.18 15.48 5.82
C LEU A 727 0.41 14.47 4.84
N PRO A 728 0.05 14.54 3.55
CA PRO A 728 0.71 13.73 2.51
C PRO A 728 2.24 13.94 2.42
N LEU A 729 2.73 15.10 2.88
CA LEU A 729 4.15 15.46 2.91
C LEU A 729 4.87 15.00 4.19
N GLY A 730 4.15 14.41 5.15
CA GLY A 730 4.68 13.95 6.42
C GLY A 730 3.92 14.47 7.63
N LEU A 731 4.31 13.99 8.81
CA LEU A 731 3.74 14.43 10.08
C LEU A 731 4.32 15.79 10.47
N ILE A 732 3.46 16.74 10.79
CA ILE A 732 3.82 17.97 11.51
C ILE A 732 3.56 17.74 12.99
N GLN A 733 4.56 18.04 13.80
CA GLN A 733 4.50 17.92 15.24
C GLN A 733 4.89 19.24 15.90
N LEU A 734 4.05 19.73 16.80
CA LEU A 734 4.28 20.94 17.58
C LEU A 734 4.00 20.63 19.05
N ASP A 735 5.02 20.65 19.88
CA ASP A 735 4.94 20.32 21.30
C ASP A 735 5.47 21.46 22.16
N TYR A 736 4.77 21.77 23.25
CA TYR A 736 5.28 22.69 24.25
C TYR A 736 5.52 21.94 25.57
N GLY A 737 6.79 21.64 25.87
CA GLY A 737 7.18 20.96 27.11
C GLY A 737 7.46 21.92 28.24
N ILE A 738 6.88 21.66 29.40
CA ILE A 738 7.04 22.42 30.63
C ILE A 738 7.72 21.54 31.66
N PRO A 739 8.97 21.87 32.10
CA PRO A 739 9.64 21.14 33.19
C PRO A 739 8.90 21.35 34.52
N MET A 740 8.36 20.28 35.07
CA MET A 740 7.68 20.26 36.37
C MET A 740 8.63 19.90 37.49
N ILE A 741 9.52 18.94 37.24
CA ILE A 741 10.62 18.55 38.11
C ILE A 741 11.90 18.66 37.30
N LYS A 742 12.95 19.16 37.89
CA LYS A 742 14.26 19.29 37.29
C LYS A 742 15.29 18.54 38.12
N ALA A 743 16.14 17.80 37.41
CA ALA A 743 17.32 17.19 38.03
C ALA A 743 18.29 18.22 38.58
N ASP A 744 19.19 17.81 39.41
CA ASP A 744 20.15 18.69 40.10
C ASP A 744 21.03 19.45 39.08
N GLY A 745 21.02 20.79 39.20
CA GLY A 745 21.76 21.67 38.28
C GLY A 745 21.20 21.83 36.89
N GLN A 746 20.00 21.29 36.61
CA GLN A 746 19.34 21.41 35.31
C GLN A 746 18.64 22.76 35.15
N ASP A 747 18.99 23.51 34.11
CA ASP A 747 18.31 24.71 33.68
C ASP A 747 17.18 24.40 32.69
N GLY A 748 16.07 25.16 32.75
CA GLY A 748 14.98 25.06 31.78
C GLY A 748 13.73 25.80 32.23
N ALA A 749 13.08 26.51 31.30
CA ALA A 749 11.86 27.30 31.54
C ALA A 749 10.68 26.84 30.72
N GLY A 750 10.79 25.70 30.08
CA GLY A 750 9.83 25.22 29.08
C GLY A 750 10.22 25.65 27.66
N ARG A 751 9.82 24.85 26.69
CA ARG A 751 10.22 25.07 25.29
C ARG A 751 9.20 24.53 24.28
N LEU A 752 9.07 25.28 23.19
CA LEU A 752 8.36 24.85 22.00
C LEU A 752 9.30 24.01 21.14
N HIS A 753 8.83 22.85 20.75
CA HIS A 753 9.46 21.94 19.80
C HIS A 753 8.63 21.84 18.56
N PHE A 754 9.27 21.88 17.41
CA PHE A 754 8.63 21.78 16.10
C PHE A 754 9.37 20.77 15.24
N SER A 755 8.60 19.96 14.51
CA SER A 755 9.13 19.05 13.49
C SER A 755 8.16 18.98 12.32
N LEU A 756 8.69 19.06 11.12
CA LEU A 756 7.98 18.86 9.86
C LEU A 756 8.73 17.80 9.04
N GLY A 757 8.06 16.74 8.68
CA GLY A 757 8.59 15.66 7.87
C GLY A 757 8.45 14.30 8.54
N TYR A 758 8.81 13.26 7.82
CA TYR A 758 8.92 11.92 8.40
C TYR A 758 10.20 11.86 9.24
N GLN A 759 10.06 11.57 10.53
CA GLN A 759 11.17 11.04 11.31
C GLN A 759 11.29 9.56 10.93
N PHE A 760 12.29 9.24 10.12
CA PHE A 760 12.63 7.87 9.75
C PHE A 760 13.44 7.19 10.86
#